data_06b0bc1c299f6081a2dc57d316003999
#
_entry.id   06b0bc1c299f6081a2dc57d316003999
#
_cell.length_a   1.000
_cell.length_b   1.000
_cell.length_c   1.000
_cell.angle_alpha   90.00
_cell.angle_beta   90.00
_cell.angle_gamma   90.00
#
_symmetry.space_group_name_H-M   'P 1'
#
loop_
_entity.id
_entity.type
_entity.pdbx_description
1 polymer ?
#
loop_
_entity_poly.entity_id
_entity_poly.type
_entity_poly.pdbx_seq_one_letter_code
_entity_poly.pdbx_strand_id
1 'polypeptide(L)'
;MVGRSAEVQQLDSLINGLGMNAGPWVVDISGDAGIGKSRLLGEACAQARRRGLTVLCGRATEYERHTPFQIFTDAFADIDPTVLDEELVAALTPLLQGVRGAGGSLSHAGLSDRFSVYRAVAGALARLGENGLVVALDDLHWADPASLELVEHLIRHPVHGPVLLLLAHRKRQTPTPLTAALTRGVDSGAVLPMALGPLGERESITALAPDLPEDDARQLHAASEGNPLYLHALLHAYRNGASLPGVTARIHPHVPDDNAAGVPNGLDSLLLDELTALTEPQRLVIEAVAVLGDHATSSMLRVAIGHSGREEPGDPTAELARRDLLRRGAGDKWTLRHPLLRALVYENTAPRLRTEIHCRAADELARTGASAAERAHHVERSLNGWDPASAAVLSEAAVQFADTAPATAAHLLDVVLQMLPEAPEFDGQRGELTLSRAKALGISGNLRQSRDLLHALISVSGDGTPALRADAIALCAMMERHLGHSAEATALLRNELSRTPGPPPGQVVPLGLALGMSALLTVSYPDVRADIERTLAAARSQGDTTGEAGVLGLAALGEAYEGRTGDAERFADAAAGLVDGLTDPGLTDLCESLVWLAWAEALLERYAEAERHAERGLDIARRAGQLHVLPHLLMSKAYVHLSTCRLPSALEAAEEAESVARAIGSGDLLAFTLSTKTLIVLVGSPLGDHRALATAEEAVAAAGTGCNWWASLAWCMLGQAAYMAGDPYRTTEAILRAGGGPGLLRLQPSLRPAQLETLTNAAIATGDLDQAASWASRAAEEAAHIGLAGQRAAALRARAAIAEQRGDTSAAARLFHDAAQEHAHTGGLLWEVVSLLRAASPAKVTGHGPRADAMLRRAERVATGGGARLVSDLAELIRSQMEDPPHVPAEPAQLTARELEVAALVAEGLSNQNIATKLHLSRRTVETHLSTIYRKTSVPSRSALASLMTRIACDGRGWPTA
;
A
#
# COMPACT_ATOMS: atom_id res chain seq x y z
N MET A 1 7.96 27.51 -26.89
CA MET A 1 9.12 26.68 -26.51
C MET A 1 9.67 26.04 -27.78
N VAL A 2 11.00 26.07 -27.98
CA VAL A 2 11.61 25.60 -29.22
C VAL A 2 11.75 24.09 -29.19
N GLY A 3 11.45 23.41 -30.31
CA GLY A 3 11.63 21.96 -30.50
C GLY A 3 10.79 21.06 -29.60
N ARG A 4 9.72 21.60 -28.99
CA ARG A 4 8.84 20.87 -28.07
C ARG A 4 7.36 21.19 -28.35
N SER A 5 7.04 21.42 -29.63
CA SER A 5 5.68 21.80 -30.02
C SER A 5 4.66 20.68 -29.75
N ALA A 6 5.05 19.43 -29.94
CA ALA A 6 4.18 18.27 -29.70
C ALA A 6 3.88 18.08 -28.21
N GLU A 7 4.89 18.12 -27.36
CA GLU A 7 4.75 18.00 -25.90
C GLU A 7 3.94 19.18 -25.32
N VAL A 8 4.20 20.40 -25.78
CA VAL A 8 3.46 21.59 -25.38
C VAL A 8 1.99 21.50 -25.81
N GLN A 9 1.68 21.05 -27.04
CA GLN A 9 0.32 20.83 -27.49
C GLN A 9 -0.40 19.73 -26.70
N GLN A 10 0.30 18.65 -26.35
CA GLN A 10 -0.26 17.57 -25.54
C GLN A 10 -0.62 18.05 -24.14
N LEU A 11 0.27 18.81 -23.48
CA LEU A 11 0.00 19.44 -22.18
C LEU A 11 -1.14 20.46 -22.27
N ASP A 12 -1.16 21.27 -23.34
CA ASP A 12 -2.22 22.24 -23.60
C ASP A 12 -3.60 21.57 -23.74
N SER A 13 -3.65 20.43 -24.43
CA SER A 13 -4.85 19.63 -24.58
C SER A 13 -5.35 19.04 -23.27
N LEU A 14 -4.45 18.58 -22.42
CA LEU A 14 -4.79 18.07 -21.08
C LEU A 14 -5.30 19.18 -20.16
N ILE A 15 -4.64 20.34 -20.15
CA ILE A 15 -5.05 21.51 -19.37
C ILE A 15 -6.43 22.02 -19.83
N ASN A 16 -6.71 22.02 -21.14
CA ASN A 16 -8.01 22.40 -21.70
C ASN A 16 -9.11 21.35 -21.39
N GLY A 17 -8.73 20.08 -21.26
CA GLY A 17 -9.63 18.96 -20.95
C GLY A 17 -9.93 18.77 -19.46
N LEU A 18 -9.32 19.56 -18.57
CA LEU A 18 -9.55 19.46 -17.13
C LEU A 18 -11.05 19.64 -16.82
N GLY A 19 -11.65 18.62 -16.20
CA GLY A 19 -13.08 18.60 -15.83
C GLY A 19 -14.01 18.02 -16.90
N MET A 20 -13.53 17.61 -18.08
CA MET A 20 -14.41 17.17 -19.17
C MET A 20 -14.48 15.67 -19.42
N ASN A 21 -13.67 14.81 -18.84
CA ASN A 21 -13.83 13.32 -18.80
C ASN A 21 -12.57 12.55 -18.40
N ALA A 22 -12.72 11.23 -18.20
CA ALA A 22 -11.74 10.24 -17.82
C ALA A 22 -10.51 10.17 -18.75
N GLY A 23 -9.54 11.06 -18.53
CA GLY A 23 -8.20 11.06 -19.13
C GLY A 23 -7.13 10.84 -18.05
N PRO A 24 -5.87 10.68 -18.45
CA PRO A 24 -4.77 10.63 -17.50
C PRO A 24 -4.72 11.93 -16.69
N TRP A 25 -4.62 11.80 -15.38
CA TRP A 25 -4.56 12.96 -14.48
C TRP A 25 -3.14 13.23 -13.96
N VAL A 26 -2.19 12.34 -14.31
CA VAL A 26 -0.77 12.48 -14.03
C VAL A 26 0.01 12.46 -15.34
N VAL A 27 0.95 13.39 -15.50
CA VAL A 27 1.91 13.38 -16.62
C VAL A 27 3.31 13.12 -16.04
N ASP A 28 3.94 12.06 -16.51
CA ASP A 28 5.30 11.66 -16.14
C ASP A 28 6.31 12.23 -17.14
N ILE A 29 6.97 13.33 -16.80
CA ILE A 29 7.96 14.01 -17.63
C ILE A 29 9.35 13.49 -17.26
N SER A 30 9.88 12.56 -18.05
CA SER A 30 11.19 11.97 -17.80
C SER A 30 12.24 12.41 -18.85
N GLY A 31 13.52 12.42 -18.48
CA GLY A 31 14.62 12.76 -19.41
C GLY A 31 15.91 13.13 -18.70
N ASP A 32 16.99 13.28 -19.46
CA ASP A 32 18.33 13.56 -18.96
C ASP A 32 18.46 14.97 -18.33
N ALA A 33 19.57 15.20 -17.61
CA ALA A 33 19.88 16.49 -17.04
C ALA A 33 19.98 17.56 -18.14
N GLY A 34 19.39 18.75 -17.93
CA GLY A 34 19.49 19.86 -18.88
C GLY A 34 18.61 19.76 -20.14
N ILE A 35 17.84 18.66 -20.31
CA ILE A 35 17.02 18.40 -21.51
C ILE A 35 15.80 19.33 -21.66
N GLY A 36 15.47 20.10 -20.63
CA GLY A 36 14.41 21.09 -20.65
C GLY A 36 13.12 20.70 -19.88
N LYS A 37 13.14 19.73 -18.99
CA LYS A 37 11.98 19.31 -18.16
C LYS A 37 11.39 20.47 -17.38
N SER A 38 12.19 21.15 -16.57
CA SER A 38 11.74 22.28 -15.75
C SER A 38 11.20 23.43 -16.60
N ARG A 39 11.74 23.64 -17.81
CA ARG A 39 11.23 24.66 -18.72
C ARG A 39 9.87 24.28 -19.31
N LEU A 40 9.67 23.00 -19.64
CA LEU A 40 8.39 22.49 -20.10
C LEU A 40 7.32 22.60 -19.01
N LEU A 41 7.67 22.21 -17.77
CA LEU A 41 6.84 22.42 -16.58
C LEU A 41 6.44 23.89 -16.40
N GLY A 42 7.43 24.80 -16.47
CA GLY A 42 7.19 26.24 -16.35
C GLY A 42 6.25 26.80 -17.43
N GLU A 43 6.37 26.33 -18.68
CA GLU A 43 5.47 26.70 -19.78
C GLU A 43 4.05 26.19 -19.52
N ALA A 44 3.88 24.92 -19.08
CA ALA A 44 2.58 24.37 -18.73
C ALA A 44 1.92 25.16 -17.57
N CYS A 45 2.69 25.49 -16.53
CA CYS A 45 2.23 26.33 -15.42
C CYS A 45 1.82 27.74 -15.89
N ALA A 46 2.60 28.35 -16.78
CA ALA A 46 2.27 29.65 -17.34
C ALA A 46 0.99 29.60 -18.19
N GLN A 47 0.79 28.51 -18.94
CA GLN A 47 -0.45 28.32 -19.71
C GLN A 47 -1.65 28.12 -18.80
N ALA A 48 -1.53 27.34 -17.74
CA ALA A 48 -2.59 27.13 -16.75
C ALA A 48 -2.99 28.47 -16.07
N ARG A 49 -2.00 29.26 -15.64
CA ARG A 49 -2.25 30.59 -15.04
C ARG A 49 -2.95 31.56 -16.03
N ARG A 50 -2.56 31.55 -17.31
CA ARG A 50 -3.25 32.40 -18.36
C ARG A 50 -4.72 32.04 -18.53
N ARG A 51 -5.10 30.78 -18.14
CA ARG A 51 -6.50 30.33 -18.19
C ARG A 51 -7.24 30.53 -16.86
N GLY A 52 -6.59 31.11 -15.86
CA GLY A 52 -7.19 31.34 -14.54
C GLY A 52 -7.24 30.11 -13.65
N LEU A 53 -6.50 29.05 -13.98
CA LEU A 53 -6.40 27.87 -13.15
C LEU A 53 -5.46 28.10 -11.97
N THR A 54 -5.71 27.43 -10.85
CA THR A 54 -4.80 27.40 -9.72
C THR A 54 -3.55 26.58 -10.08
N VAL A 55 -2.37 27.07 -9.72
CA VAL A 55 -1.09 26.39 -10.03
C VAL A 55 -0.23 26.32 -8.80
N LEU A 56 0.11 25.10 -8.38
CA LEU A 56 1.06 24.81 -7.32
C LEU A 56 2.37 24.32 -7.93
N CYS A 57 3.49 24.80 -7.40
CA CYS A 57 4.81 24.41 -7.89
C CYS A 57 5.70 24.03 -6.71
N GLY A 58 6.18 22.80 -6.69
CA GLY A 58 7.17 22.33 -5.72
C GLY A 58 8.41 21.82 -6.44
N ARG A 59 9.56 21.95 -5.79
CA ARG A 59 10.83 21.48 -6.34
C ARG A 59 11.66 20.75 -5.28
N ALA A 60 12.11 19.55 -5.60
CA ALA A 60 13.04 18.82 -4.74
C ALA A 60 14.48 19.25 -4.99
N THR A 61 15.29 19.26 -3.93
CA THR A 61 16.72 19.55 -3.99
C THR A 61 17.53 18.43 -3.33
N GLU A 62 18.71 18.17 -3.84
CA GLU A 62 19.58 17.09 -3.35
C GLU A 62 19.93 17.24 -1.86
N TYR A 63 20.08 18.48 -1.40
CA TYR A 63 20.53 18.78 -0.04
C TYR A 63 19.42 18.68 1.00
N GLU A 64 18.16 18.70 0.56
CA GLU A 64 16.96 18.64 1.41
C GLU A 64 16.27 17.27 1.37
N ARG A 65 16.88 16.26 0.71
CA ARG A 65 16.29 14.91 0.55
C ARG A 65 15.97 14.18 1.85
N HIS A 66 16.39 14.71 3.00
CA HIS A 66 16.07 14.21 4.34
C HIS A 66 15.04 15.08 5.07
N THR A 67 14.57 16.18 4.47
CA THR A 67 13.49 17.00 5.02
C THR A 67 12.15 16.46 4.55
N PRO A 68 11.31 15.90 5.44
CA PRO A 68 10.08 15.26 5.04
C PRO A 68 9.11 16.22 4.36
N PHE A 69 8.46 15.77 3.29
CA PHE A 69 7.43 16.48 2.55
C PHE A 69 7.88 17.84 1.96
N GLN A 70 9.18 18.08 1.82
CA GLN A 70 9.71 19.40 1.42
C GLN A 70 9.12 19.88 0.10
N ILE A 71 9.03 19.02 -0.93
CA ILE A 71 8.48 19.41 -2.24
C ILE A 71 6.99 19.85 -2.16
N PHE A 72 6.22 19.29 -1.23
CA PHE A 72 4.84 19.69 -0.98
C PHE A 72 4.78 20.95 -0.13
N THR A 73 5.65 21.10 0.85
CA THR A 73 5.80 22.33 1.62
C THR A 73 6.05 23.51 0.70
N ASP A 74 6.97 23.38 -0.26
CA ASP A 74 7.21 24.37 -1.31
C ASP A 74 5.97 24.63 -2.17
N ALA A 75 5.29 23.56 -2.60
CA ALA A 75 4.11 23.69 -3.45
C ALA A 75 2.97 24.42 -2.75
N PHE A 76 2.82 24.26 -1.44
CA PHE A 76 1.78 24.90 -0.63
C PHE A 76 2.19 26.26 -0.05
N ALA A 77 3.46 26.69 -0.20
CA ALA A 77 3.98 27.92 0.43
C ALA A 77 3.22 29.20 0.05
N ASP A 78 2.69 29.26 -1.15
CA ASP A 78 2.00 30.45 -1.69
C ASP A 78 0.47 30.38 -1.53
N ILE A 79 -0.08 29.37 -0.86
CA ILE A 79 -1.53 29.24 -0.66
C ILE A 79 -2.00 30.15 0.48
N ASP A 80 -3.07 30.88 0.25
CA ASP A 80 -3.80 31.57 1.30
C ASP A 80 -4.56 30.55 2.16
N PRO A 81 -4.21 30.35 3.44
CA PRO A 81 -4.86 29.38 4.32
C PRO A 81 -6.36 29.60 4.50
N THR A 82 -6.86 30.83 4.21
CA THR A 82 -8.29 31.15 4.33
C THR A 82 -9.14 30.47 3.25
N VAL A 83 -8.51 29.90 2.22
CA VAL A 83 -9.18 29.12 1.15
C VAL A 83 -9.46 27.68 1.59
N LEU A 84 -8.79 27.21 2.64
CA LEU A 84 -8.92 25.87 3.19
C LEU A 84 -9.78 25.88 4.46
N ASP A 85 -10.54 24.81 4.69
CA ASP A 85 -11.30 24.63 5.92
C ASP A 85 -10.36 24.49 7.13
N GLU A 86 -10.81 24.88 8.33
CA GLU A 86 -9.99 24.82 9.54
C GLU A 86 -9.46 23.39 9.82
N GLU A 87 -10.25 22.38 9.51
CA GLU A 87 -9.86 20.96 9.66
C GLU A 87 -8.72 20.57 8.71
N LEU A 88 -8.79 21.00 7.44
CA LEU A 88 -7.71 20.78 6.47
C LEU A 88 -6.44 21.56 6.83
N VAL A 89 -6.59 22.79 7.31
CA VAL A 89 -5.44 23.59 7.79
C VAL A 89 -4.78 22.90 8.97
N ALA A 90 -5.56 22.40 9.94
CA ALA A 90 -5.04 21.65 11.07
C ALA A 90 -4.31 20.38 10.64
N ALA A 91 -4.87 19.62 9.69
CA ALA A 91 -4.27 18.39 9.17
C ALA A 91 -3.03 18.64 8.28
N LEU A 92 -2.96 19.81 7.61
CA LEU A 92 -1.79 20.25 6.84
C LEU A 92 -0.75 20.97 7.72
N THR A 93 -1.04 21.23 8.99
CA THR A 93 -0.11 21.92 9.91
C THR A 93 1.29 21.29 9.92
N PRO A 94 1.48 19.97 9.89
CA PRO A 94 2.82 19.35 9.81
C PRO A 94 3.60 19.73 8.54
N LEU A 95 2.90 19.99 7.44
CA LEU A 95 3.50 20.47 6.18
C LEU A 95 3.74 21.97 6.17
N LEU A 96 2.86 22.74 6.83
CA LEU A 96 2.86 24.21 6.78
C LEU A 96 3.73 24.85 7.88
N GLN A 97 4.06 24.14 8.94
CA GLN A 97 4.88 24.65 10.06
C GLN A 97 6.32 24.97 9.65
N GLY A 98 6.84 24.38 8.57
CA GLY A 98 8.10 24.83 7.95
C GLY A 98 8.04 26.26 7.37
N VAL A 99 6.85 26.85 7.23
CA VAL A 99 6.62 28.16 6.56
C VAL A 99 6.30 29.29 7.55
N ARG A 100 5.86 28.99 8.77
CA ARG A 100 5.47 30.03 9.75
C ARG A 100 6.20 29.84 11.08
N GLY A 101 7.34 30.51 11.21
CA GLY A 101 7.82 30.84 12.55
C GLY A 101 6.87 31.80 13.21
N ALA A 102 6.12 31.38 14.23
CA ALA A 102 5.68 32.19 15.36
C ALA A 102 4.82 31.40 16.37
N GLY A 103 5.33 31.24 17.57
CA GLY A 103 4.66 31.44 18.85
C GLY A 103 3.22 30.91 19.03
N GLY A 104 3.07 29.62 19.11
CA GLY A 104 1.89 28.96 19.64
C GLY A 104 2.31 27.74 20.42
N SER A 105 2.13 27.77 21.75
CA SER A 105 2.31 26.62 22.61
C SER A 105 1.43 25.48 22.13
N LEU A 106 2.04 24.46 21.50
CA LEU A 106 1.36 23.25 21.13
C LEU A 106 1.13 22.39 22.38
N SER A 107 -0.11 22.43 22.87
CA SER A 107 -0.64 21.33 23.64
C SER A 107 -0.54 20.06 22.80
N HIS A 108 -0.21 18.93 23.41
CA HIS A 108 -0.05 17.60 22.84
C HIS A 108 -1.35 17.08 22.17
N ALA A 109 -1.79 17.74 21.10
CA ALA A 109 -2.92 17.32 20.31
C ALA A 109 -2.40 16.65 19.04
N GLY A 110 -2.32 15.33 19.08
CA GLY A 110 -2.38 14.44 17.94
C GLY A 110 -1.23 14.58 16.93
N LEU A 111 -0.21 13.74 17.05
CA LEU A 111 0.68 13.38 15.96
C LEU A 111 -0.18 12.88 14.79
N SER A 112 -0.24 13.67 13.72
CA SER A 112 -0.96 13.28 12.51
C SER A 112 -0.23 12.11 11.86
N ASP A 113 -0.89 10.95 11.81
CA ASP A 113 -0.51 9.81 11.01
C ASP A 113 -0.21 10.23 9.57
N ARG A 114 0.85 9.67 8.94
CA ARG A 114 1.24 9.98 7.54
C ARG A 114 0.05 9.88 6.56
N PHE A 115 -0.89 8.96 6.79
CA PHE A 115 -2.10 8.84 5.96
C PHE A 115 -3.11 9.96 6.22
N SER A 116 -3.14 10.52 7.43
CA SER A 116 -3.89 11.75 7.68
C SER A 116 -3.30 12.90 6.87
N VAL A 117 -1.97 12.98 6.77
CA VAL A 117 -1.28 13.94 5.90
C VAL A 117 -1.64 13.68 4.43
N TYR A 118 -1.61 12.42 3.99
CA TYR A 118 -1.94 12.08 2.59
C TYR A 118 -3.39 12.43 2.26
N ARG A 119 -4.34 12.10 3.14
CA ARG A 119 -5.75 12.48 2.97
C ARG A 119 -5.96 14.00 3.03
N ALA A 120 -5.26 14.69 3.93
CA ALA A 120 -5.33 16.14 4.02
C ALA A 120 -4.80 16.80 2.75
N VAL A 121 -3.67 16.32 2.21
CA VAL A 121 -3.14 16.80 0.93
C VAL A 121 -4.12 16.50 -0.21
N ALA A 122 -4.64 15.29 -0.31
CA ALA A 122 -5.62 14.93 -1.34
C ALA A 122 -6.90 15.79 -1.21
N GLY A 123 -7.40 16.00 0.01
CA GLY A 123 -8.55 16.88 0.28
C GLY A 123 -8.28 18.35 -0.06
N ALA A 124 -7.09 18.86 0.27
CA ALA A 124 -6.69 20.22 -0.10
C ALA A 124 -6.56 20.37 -1.62
N LEU A 125 -5.98 19.40 -2.32
CA LEU A 125 -5.89 19.42 -3.77
C LEU A 125 -7.29 19.36 -4.42
N ALA A 126 -8.20 18.55 -3.88
CA ALA A 126 -9.58 18.50 -4.35
C ALA A 126 -10.30 19.85 -4.17
N ARG A 127 -10.15 20.47 -3.00
CA ARG A 127 -10.73 21.78 -2.69
C ARG A 127 -10.18 22.90 -3.56
N LEU A 128 -8.87 22.98 -3.70
CA LEU A 128 -8.19 23.95 -4.58
C LEU A 128 -8.47 23.68 -6.07
N GLY A 129 -8.80 22.43 -6.39
CA GLY A 129 -9.12 21.96 -7.72
C GLY A 129 -10.54 22.25 -8.19
N GLU A 130 -11.46 22.78 -7.37
CA GLU A 130 -12.87 23.03 -7.78
C GLU A 130 -13.00 23.82 -9.08
N ASN A 131 -12.08 24.77 -9.31
CA ASN A 131 -12.02 25.59 -10.54
C ASN A 131 -10.89 25.17 -11.50
N GLY A 132 -10.28 24.04 -11.27
CA GLY A 132 -9.13 23.51 -12.01
C GLY A 132 -7.78 23.81 -11.36
N LEU A 133 -7.00 22.76 -11.14
CA LEU A 133 -5.70 22.81 -10.47
C LEU A 133 -4.64 22.10 -11.31
N VAL A 134 -3.47 22.73 -11.44
CA VAL A 134 -2.25 22.10 -11.94
C VAL A 134 -1.22 22.09 -10.83
N VAL A 135 -0.74 20.89 -10.47
CA VAL A 135 0.34 20.68 -9.49
C VAL A 135 1.59 20.24 -10.25
N ALA A 136 2.65 21.01 -10.18
CA ALA A 136 3.91 20.73 -10.86
C ALA A 136 5.01 20.43 -9.83
N LEU A 137 5.53 19.19 -9.85
CA LEU A 137 6.60 18.73 -8.97
C LEU A 137 7.85 18.44 -9.78
N ASP A 138 8.89 19.24 -9.56
CA ASP A 138 10.14 19.20 -10.33
C ASP A 138 11.25 18.46 -9.54
N ASP A 139 12.17 17.85 -10.28
CA ASP A 139 13.35 17.17 -9.77
C ASP A 139 13.06 16.05 -8.72
N LEU A 140 11.95 15.31 -8.88
CA LEU A 140 11.49 14.25 -7.94
C LEU A 140 12.53 13.19 -7.60
N HIS A 141 13.58 13.02 -8.41
CA HIS A 141 14.68 12.11 -8.11
C HIS A 141 15.51 12.55 -6.89
N TRP A 142 15.34 13.78 -6.41
CA TRP A 142 15.90 14.33 -5.18
C TRP A 142 14.90 14.41 -4.03
N ALA A 143 13.63 14.06 -4.26
CA ALA A 143 12.61 14.15 -3.24
C ALA A 143 12.90 13.21 -2.07
N ASP A 144 12.49 13.63 -0.88
CA ASP A 144 12.56 12.84 0.32
C ASP A 144 11.63 11.62 0.27
N PRO A 145 11.89 10.57 1.05
CA PRO A 145 11.08 9.36 1.01
C PRO A 145 9.59 9.59 1.31
N ALA A 146 9.25 10.49 2.24
CA ALA A 146 7.87 10.77 2.60
C ALA A 146 7.11 11.48 1.47
N SER A 147 7.77 12.40 0.75
CA SER A 147 7.24 13.00 -0.47
C SER A 147 7.00 11.96 -1.58
N LEU A 148 7.94 11.02 -1.77
CA LEU A 148 7.79 9.98 -2.78
C LEU A 148 6.63 9.03 -2.46
N GLU A 149 6.45 8.66 -1.20
CA GLU A 149 5.31 7.85 -0.74
C GLU A 149 3.98 8.58 -0.97
N LEU A 150 3.93 9.89 -0.70
CA LEU A 150 2.75 10.71 -0.96
C LEU A 150 2.43 10.80 -2.46
N VAL A 151 3.44 11.00 -3.33
CA VAL A 151 3.26 10.96 -4.79
C VAL A 151 2.72 9.60 -5.24
N GLU A 152 3.28 8.52 -4.72
CA GLU A 152 2.80 7.17 -5.01
C GLU A 152 1.34 6.96 -4.56
N HIS A 153 0.99 7.47 -3.38
CA HIS A 153 -0.39 7.44 -2.89
C HIS A 153 -1.33 8.21 -3.82
N LEU A 154 -0.96 9.42 -4.23
CA LEU A 154 -1.75 10.24 -5.16
C LEU A 154 -1.91 9.56 -6.52
N ILE A 155 -0.89 8.89 -7.07
CA ILE A 155 -1.01 8.15 -8.34
C ILE A 155 -2.05 7.02 -8.24
N ARG A 156 -2.10 6.31 -7.10
CA ARG A 156 -3.04 5.20 -6.87
C ARG A 156 -4.46 5.65 -6.58
N HIS A 157 -4.60 6.78 -5.88
CA HIS A 157 -5.88 7.32 -5.42
C HIS A 157 -6.11 8.68 -6.07
N PRO A 158 -6.75 8.69 -7.27
CA PRO A 158 -7.02 9.92 -7.99
C PRO A 158 -7.77 10.94 -7.13
N VAL A 159 -7.28 12.16 -7.12
CA VAL A 159 -7.97 13.25 -6.44
C VAL A 159 -9.28 13.56 -7.16
N HIS A 160 -10.38 13.65 -6.42
CA HIS A 160 -11.67 14.01 -6.99
C HIS A 160 -11.67 15.47 -7.46
N GLY A 161 -11.94 15.70 -8.75
CA GLY A 161 -12.03 17.05 -9.33
C GLY A 161 -11.07 17.28 -10.52
N PRO A 162 -11.09 18.46 -11.12
CA PRO A 162 -10.23 18.82 -12.25
C PRO A 162 -8.80 19.15 -11.78
N VAL A 163 -8.04 18.12 -11.42
CA VAL A 163 -6.65 18.20 -10.96
C VAL A 163 -5.73 17.51 -11.96
N LEU A 164 -4.64 18.19 -12.36
CA LEU A 164 -3.57 17.63 -13.18
C LEU A 164 -2.24 17.70 -12.42
N LEU A 165 -1.61 16.54 -12.26
CA LEU A 165 -0.30 16.41 -11.61
C LEU A 165 0.78 16.24 -12.68
N LEU A 166 1.75 17.14 -12.68
CA LEU A 166 2.92 17.11 -13.57
C LEU A 166 4.16 16.73 -12.77
N LEU A 167 4.74 15.59 -13.08
CA LEU A 167 5.90 15.04 -12.38
C LEU A 167 7.13 15.08 -13.26
N ALA A 168 8.23 15.71 -12.83
CA ALA A 168 9.47 15.74 -13.59
C ALA A 168 10.61 15.07 -12.83
N HIS A 169 11.33 14.15 -13.48
CA HIS A 169 12.43 13.42 -12.88
C HIS A 169 13.47 12.95 -13.90
N ARG A 170 14.63 12.47 -13.42
CA ARG A 170 15.67 11.83 -14.25
C ARG A 170 15.49 10.31 -14.20
N LYS A 171 15.22 9.69 -15.34
CA LYS A 171 14.90 8.25 -15.45
C LYS A 171 15.92 7.34 -14.77
N ARG A 172 17.22 7.64 -14.86
CA ARG A 172 18.31 6.81 -14.30
C ARG A 172 18.50 6.99 -12.78
N GLN A 173 17.97 8.06 -12.20
CA GLN A 173 18.13 8.42 -10.78
C GLN A 173 16.81 8.29 -10.00
N THR A 174 15.75 7.84 -10.65
CA THR A 174 14.44 7.71 -10.02
C THR A 174 14.45 6.52 -9.06
N PRO A 175 14.01 6.71 -7.81
CA PRO A 175 13.86 5.62 -6.84
C PRO A 175 12.92 4.52 -7.34
N THR A 176 13.27 3.27 -7.04
CA THR A 176 12.52 2.09 -7.48
C THR A 176 11.02 2.13 -7.12
N PRO A 177 10.59 2.59 -5.91
CA PRO A 177 9.17 2.69 -5.57
C PRO A 177 8.41 3.61 -6.51
N LEU A 178 8.94 4.79 -6.80
CA LEU A 178 8.29 5.74 -7.73
C LEU A 178 8.24 5.18 -9.16
N THR A 179 9.31 4.54 -9.64
CA THR A 179 9.30 3.89 -10.96
C THR A 179 8.20 2.83 -11.05
N ALA A 180 8.04 2.00 -10.02
CA ALA A 180 6.99 0.99 -9.97
C ALA A 180 5.58 1.61 -9.93
N ALA A 181 5.38 2.71 -9.20
CA ALA A 181 4.10 3.41 -9.15
C ALA A 181 3.73 4.03 -10.50
N LEU A 182 4.68 4.70 -11.17
CA LEU A 182 4.48 5.29 -12.50
C LEU A 182 4.16 4.21 -13.54
N THR A 183 4.88 3.08 -13.53
CA THR A 183 4.61 1.96 -14.45
C THR A 183 3.19 1.43 -14.28
N ARG A 184 2.75 1.15 -13.05
CA ARG A 184 1.36 0.73 -12.78
C ARG A 184 0.35 1.79 -13.18
N GLY A 185 0.66 3.06 -12.97
CA GLY A 185 -0.19 4.18 -13.39
C GLY A 185 -0.35 4.26 -14.91
N VAL A 186 0.70 3.95 -15.67
CA VAL A 186 0.64 3.85 -17.14
C VAL A 186 -0.24 2.68 -17.57
N ASP A 187 -0.07 1.51 -16.95
CA ASP A 187 -0.86 0.31 -17.24
C ASP A 187 -2.37 0.52 -16.94
N SER A 188 -2.70 1.30 -15.93
CA SER A 188 -4.08 1.65 -15.57
C SER A 188 -4.66 2.82 -16.38
N GLY A 189 -3.85 3.53 -17.18
CA GLY A 189 -4.25 4.73 -17.93
C GLY A 189 -4.32 6.01 -17.09
N ALA A 190 -3.93 5.98 -15.83
CA ALA A 190 -3.89 7.14 -14.94
C ALA A 190 -2.70 8.07 -15.22
N VAL A 191 -1.58 7.51 -15.70
CA VAL A 191 -0.34 8.23 -15.97
C VAL A 191 -0.06 8.27 -17.47
N LEU A 192 0.23 9.47 -18.00
CA LEU A 192 0.72 9.69 -19.35
C LEU A 192 2.24 9.84 -19.33
N PRO A 193 3.01 8.89 -19.90
CA PRO A 193 4.45 9.03 -19.98
C PRO A 193 4.85 10.02 -21.08
N MET A 194 5.75 10.93 -20.75
CA MET A 194 6.30 11.94 -21.65
C MET A 194 7.82 11.97 -21.53
N ALA A 195 8.51 11.18 -22.35
CA ALA A 195 9.97 11.12 -22.36
C ALA A 195 10.57 12.19 -23.26
N LEU A 196 11.37 13.09 -22.69
CA LEU A 196 12.04 14.15 -23.42
C LEU A 196 13.40 13.65 -23.96
N GLY A 197 13.55 13.66 -25.28
CA GLY A 197 14.81 13.43 -25.98
C GLY A 197 15.61 14.70 -26.29
N PRO A 198 16.79 14.60 -26.88
CA PRO A 198 17.57 15.73 -27.39
C PRO A 198 16.78 16.57 -28.42
N LEU A 199 17.13 17.84 -28.55
CA LEU A 199 16.60 18.67 -29.64
C LEU A 199 17.17 18.25 -30.99
N GLY A 200 16.36 18.28 -32.02
CA GLY A 200 16.82 18.07 -33.40
C GLY A 200 17.79 19.15 -33.85
N GLU A 201 18.68 18.80 -34.79
CA GLU A 201 19.68 19.70 -35.34
C GLU A 201 19.04 20.99 -35.91
N ARG A 202 17.98 20.83 -36.70
CA ARG A 202 17.30 21.95 -37.36
C ARG A 202 16.65 22.89 -36.38
N GLU A 203 16.07 22.36 -35.31
CA GLU A 203 15.43 23.10 -34.23
C GLU A 203 16.45 23.83 -33.38
N SER A 204 17.58 23.20 -33.09
CA SER A 204 18.70 23.78 -32.35
C SER A 204 19.30 24.98 -33.08
N ILE A 205 19.57 24.82 -34.39
CA ILE A 205 20.19 25.87 -35.25
C ILE A 205 19.21 27.04 -35.43
N THR A 206 17.97 26.78 -35.87
CA THR A 206 17.03 27.83 -36.26
C THR A 206 16.61 28.70 -35.10
N ALA A 207 16.55 28.16 -33.90
CA ALA A 207 15.89 28.83 -32.80
C ALA A 207 16.80 29.28 -31.65
N LEU A 208 17.94 28.64 -31.48
CA LEU A 208 18.88 28.97 -30.40
C LEU A 208 20.13 29.73 -30.93
N ALA A 209 20.46 29.58 -32.20
CA ALA A 209 21.62 30.18 -32.83
C ALA A 209 21.28 30.82 -34.18
N PRO A 210 20.23 31.64 -34.31
CA PRO A 210 19.82 32.20 -35.63
C PRO A 210 20.85 33.16 -36.23
N ASP A 211 21.73 33.71 -35.40
CA ASP A 211 22.70 34.73 -35.80
C ASP A 211 24.08 34.13 -36.13
N LEU A 212 24.25 32.81 -36.08
CA LEU A 212 25.51 32.14 -36.31
C LEU A 212 25.61 31.59 -37.75
N PRO A 213 26.83 31.49 -38.29
CA PRO A 213 27.08 30.70 -39.49
C PRO A 213 26.60 29.27 -39.32
N GLU A 214 26.02 28.70 -40.38
CA GLU A 214 25.37 27.39 -40.31
C GLU A 214 26.33 26.24 -39.88
N ASP A 215 27.59 26.33 -40.30
CA ASP A 215 28.61 25.37 -39.98
C ASP A 215 29.02 25.41 -38.48
N ASP A 216 29.11 26.62 -37.92
CA ASP A 216 29.41 26.84 -36.49
C ASP A 216 28.23 26.37 -35.62
N ALA A 217 27.04 26.65 -36.08
CA ALA A 217 25.80 26.21 -35.38
C ALA A 217 25.66 24.67 -35.41
N ARG A 218 26.05 23.97 -36.49
CA ARG A 218 26.10 22.51 -36.56
C ARG A 218 27.17 21.92 -35.64
N GLN A 219 28.33 22.55 -35.56
CA GLN A 219 29.39 22.12 -34.66
C GLN A 219 28.96 22.25 -33.18
N LEU A 220 28.29 23.35 -32.80
CA LEU A 220 27.75 23.54 -31.47
C LEU A 220 26.63 22.55 -31.14
N HIS A 221 25.76 22.25 -32.11
CA HIS A 221 24.75 21.21 -31.93
C HIS A 221 25.39 19.82 -31.72
N ALA A 222 26.36 19.46 -32.53
CA ALA A 222 27.08 18.20 -32.45
C ALA A 222 27.83 18.07 -31.09
N ALA A 223 28.49 19.14 -30.65
CA ALA A 223 29.17 19.19 -29.37
C ALA A 223 28.26 19.13 -28.15
N SER A 224 27.01 19.65 -28.28
CA SER A 224 25.97 19.58 -27.22
C SER A 224 25.14 18.31 -27.25
N GLU A 225 25.32 17.46 -28.29
CA GLU A 225 24.44 16.30 -28.57
C GLU A 225 22.94 16.67 -28.55
N GLY A 226 22.60 17.91 -28.92
CA GLY A 226 21.25 18.42 -28.89
C GLY A 226 20.69 18.71 -27.49
N ASN A 227 21.50 18.66 -26.44
CA ASN A 227 21.06 19.05 -25.08
C ASN A 227 20.97 20.56 -24.97
N PRO A 228 19.79 21.13 -24.67
CA PRO A 228 19.57 22.58 -24.66
C PRO A 228 20.47 23.35 -23.67
N LEU A 229 20.76 22.74 -22.51
CA LEU A 229 21.59 23.36 -21.48
C LEU A 229 23.04 23.50 -21.96
N TYR A 230 23.59 22.45 -22.54
CA TYR A 230 24.94 22.43 -23.09
C TYR A 230 25.06 23.35 -24.30
N LEU A 231 24.03 23.34 -25.15
CA LEU A 231 23.98 24.21 -26.32
C LEU A 231 24.01 25.71 -25.89
N HIS A 232 23.24 26.10 -24.88
CA HIS A 232 23.26 27.44 -24.34
C HIS A 232 24.61 27.84 -23.74
N ALA A 233 25.23 26.94 -22.96
CA ALA A 233 26.55 27.19 -22.37
C ALA A 233 27.63 27.35 -23.45
N LEU A 234 27.63 26.49 -24.46
CA LEU A 234 28.54 26.56 -25.60
C LEU A 234 28.32 27.82 -26.45
N LEU A 235 27.08 28.22 -26.66
CA LEU A 235 26.70 29.45 -27.34
C LEU A 235 27.20 30.70 -26.61
N HIS A 236 27.08 30.70 -25.29
CA HIS A 236 27.57 31.81 -24.47
C HIS A 236 29.10 31.89 -24.49
N ALA A 237 29.80 30.77 -24.38
CA ALA A 237 31.25 30.72 -24.50
C ALA A 237 31.74 31.21 -25.91
N TYR A 238 31.09 30.76 -26.98
CA TYR A 238 31.37 31.19 -28.34
C TYR A 238 31.20 32.69 -28.53
N ARG A 239 30.08 33.28 -28.05
CA ARG A 239 29.79 34.71 -28.10
C ARG A 239 30.80 35.56 -27.32
N ASN A 240 31.41 34.97 -26.28
CA ASN A 240 32.46 35.58 -25.45
C ASN A 240 33.88 35.37 -26.01
N GLY A 241 34.01 34.87 -27.26
CA GLY A 241 35.27 34.77 -27.96
C GLY A 241 36.05 33.48 -27.79
N ALA A 242 35.44 32.42 -27.20
CA ALA A 242 36.04 31.10 -27.15
C ALA A 242 36.09 30.51 -28.58
N SER A 243 37.27 30.06 -29.01
CA SER A 243 37.44 29.45 -30.34
C SER A 243 36.92 27.99 -30.32
N LEU A 244 36.11 27.63 -31.30
CA LEU A 244 35.55 26.28 -31.51
C LEU A 244 36.54 25.11 -31.51
N PRO A 245 37.82 25.22 -31.96
CA PRO A 245 38.77 24.10 -31.92
C PRO A 245 39.14 23.57 -30.53
N GLY A 246 38.90 24.36 -29.45
CA GLY A 246 39.10 23.91 -28.06
C GLY A 246 37.91 23.14 -27.49
N VAL A 247 36.74 23.16 -28.11
CA VAL A 247 35.51 22.46 -27.73
C VAL A 247 35.47 21.01 -28.24
N THR A 248 36.39 20.62 -29.11
CA THR A 248 36.52 19.25 -29.66
C THR A 248 37.11 18.23 -28.68
N ALA A 249 37.48 18.59 -27.47
CA ALA A 249 37.64 17.61 -26.40
C ALA A 249 36.26 17.05 -26.03
N ARG A 250 35.95 15.91 -26.61
CA ARG A 250 34.70 15.15 -26.46
C ARG A 250 34.28 15.19 -25.00
N ILE A 251 33.12 15.79 -24.72
CA ILE A 251 32.34 15.54 -23.50
C ILE A 251 31.81 14.11 -23.61
N HIS A 252 32.63 13.14 -23.27
CA HIS A 252 32.20 11.75 -23.25
C HIS A 252 31.43 11.51 -21.94
N PRO A 253 30.18 11.01 -22.02
CA PRO A 253 29.46 10.52 -20.86
C PRO A 253 29.89 9.07 -20.60
N HIS A 254 31.13 8.84 -20.16
CA HIS A 254 31.56 7.52 -19.71
C HIS A 254 32.66 7.66 -18.67
N VAL A 255 32.24 7.58 -17.41
CA VAL A 255 32.86 6.79 -16.33
C VAL A 255 31.80 6.67 -15.23
N PRO A 256 31.45 5.48 -14.75
CA PRO A 256 30.59 5.34 -13.58
C PRO A 256 31.45 5.49 -12.35
N ASP A 257 31.38 6.67 -11.73
CA ASP A 257 31.75 6.83 -10.34
C ASP A 257 30.47 6.99 -9.50
N ASP A 258 30.26 6.05 -8.62
CA ASP A 258 29.04 5.86 -7.83
C ASP A 258 28.79 6.95 -6.77
N ASN A 259 29.51 8.06 -6.75
CA ASN A 259 29.41 9.07 -5.69
C ASN A 259 29.65 10.54 -6.11
N ALA A 260 29.41 10.92 -7.35
CA ALA A 260 29.51 12.34 -7.71
C ALA A 260 28.18 12.83 -8.36
N ALA A 261 27.62 13.90 -7.84
CA ALA A 261 26.55 14.67 -8.48
C ALA A 261 26.92 14.92 -9.94
N GLY A 262 26.24 14.23 -10.86
CA GLY A 262 26.64 14.14 -12.28
C GLY A 262 26.46 15.46 -13.04
N VAL A 263 27.36 16.41 -12.80
CA VAL A 263 27.60 17.55 -13.68
C VAL A 263 28.69 17.15 -14.67
N PRO A 264 28.47 17.20 -16.00
CA PRO A 264 29.48 16.80 -16.97
C PRO A 264 30.71 17.72 -16.92
N ASN A 265 31.90 17.08 -16.89
CA ASN A 265 33.20 17.74 -16.91
C ASN A 265 33.34 18.69 -18.11
N GLY A 266 33.09 19.97 -17.94
CA GLY A 266 33.16 21.00 -18.99
C GLY A 266 32.15 22.13 -18.79
N LEU A 267 30.98 21.83 -18.18
CA LEU A 267 30.02 22.86 -17.78
C LEU A 267 30.45 23.52 -16.47
N ASP A 268 31.10 22.75 -15.59
CA ASP A 268 31.63 23.22 -14.31
C ASP A 268 32.61 24.35 -14.50
N SER A 269 33.54 24.22 -15.46
CA SER A 269 34.52 25.27 -15.76
C SER A 269 33.87 26.58 -16.23
N LEU A 270 32.84 26.50 -17.07
CA LEU A 270 32.13 27.68 -17.62
C LEU A 270 31.30 28.41 -16.56
N LEU A 271 30.64 27.66 -15.66
CA LEU A 271 29.88 28.22 -14.55
C LEU A 271 30.81 28.75 -13.44
N LEU A 272 31.94 28.06 -13.22
CA LEU A 272 32.97 28.49 -12.28
C LEU A 272 33.68 29.76 -12.74
N ASP A 273 33.87 29.98 -14.05
CA ASP A 273 34.47 31.21 -14.59
C ASP A 273 33.58 32.44 -14.27
N GLU A 274 32.24 32.31 -14.26
CA GLU A 274 31.37 33.41 -13.78
C GLU A 274 31.59 33.73 -12.28
N LEU A 275 31.89 32.72 -11.48
CA LEU A 275 32.14 32.88 -10.05
C LEU A 275 33.53 33.42 -9.73
N THR A 276 34.55 33.19 -10.60
CA THR A 276 35.90 33.73 -10.42
C THR A 276 35.96 35.25 -10.56
N ALA A 277 35.02 35.84 -11.28
CA ALA A 277 34.90 37.30 -11.44
C ALA A 277 34.21 38.02 -10.27
N LEU A 278 33.81 37.29 -9.21
CA LEU A 278 33.14 37.87 -8.04
C LEU A 278 34.15 38.41 -7.03
N THR A 279 33.81 39.54 -6.40
CA THR A 279 34.52 40.03 -5.23
C THR A 279 34.35 39.09 -4.04
N GLU A 280 35.23 39.13 -3.06
CA GLU A 280 35.17 38.28 -1.86
C GLU A 280 33.81 38.40 -1.12
N PRO A 281 33.23 39.62 -0.90
CA PRO A 281 31.90 39.74 -0.28
C PRO A 281 30.78 39.12 -1.15
N GLN A 282 30.85 39.27 -2.46
CA GLN A 282 29.86 38.67 -3.37
C GLN A 282 29.93 37.16 -3.38
N ARG A 283 31.14 36.58 -3.35
CA ARG A 283 31.38 35.15 -3.25
C ARG A 283 30.83 34.59 -1.95
N LEU A 284 31.07 35.23 -0.83
CA LEU A 284 30.59 34.83 0.48
C LEU A 284 29.05 34.82 0.54
N VAL A 285 28.40 35.80 -0.09
CA VAL A 285 26.92 35.84 -0.17
C VAL A 285 26.40 34.66 -0.99
N ILE A 286 26.97 34.37 -2.16
CA ILE A 286 26.55 33.24 -3.00
C ILE A 286 26.75 31.90 -2.28
N GLU A 287 27.89 31.72 -1.62
CA GLU A 287 28.21 30.53 -0.83
C GLU A 287 27.22 30.38 0.34
N ALA A 288 26.91 31.48 1.05
CA ALA A 288 25.91 31.47 2.11
C ALA A 288 24.51 31.11 1.61
N VAL A 289 24.07 31.68 0.48
CA VAL A 289 22.77 31.34 -0.13
C VAL A 289 22.74 29.87 -0.54
N ALA A 290 23.81 29.33 -1.10
CA ALA A 290 23.90 27.91 -1.48
C ALA A 290 23.76 26.98 -0.28
N VAL A 291 24.41 27.31 0.85
CA VAL A 291 24.41 26.53 2.09
C VAL A 291 23.09 26.64 2.87
N LEU A 292 22.54 27.85 2.96
CA LEU A 292 21.30 28.11 3.72
C LEU A 292 20.04 27.56 3.03
N GLY A 293 20.04 27.44 1.72
CA GLY A 293 18.88 26.93 1.00
C GLY A 293 17.61 27.73 1.24
N ASP A 294 16.56 27.07 1.68
CA ASP A 294 15.26 27.68 1.96
C ASP A 294 15.29 28.66 3.15
N HIS A 295 16.29 28.57 3.99
CA HIS A 295 16.52 29.50 5.10
C HIS A 295 17.29 30.76 4.69
N ALA A 296 17.62 30.95 3.40
CA ALA A 296 18.39 32.08 2.91
C ALA A 296 17.57 33.38 2.86
N THR A 297 17.06 33.83 3.99
CA THR A 297 16.45 35.17 4.16
C THR A 297 17.51 36.23 4.35
N SER A 298 17.17 37.51 4.09
CA SER A 298 18.10 38.60 4.30
C SER A 298 18.59 38.71 5.75
N SER A 299 17.79 38.31 6.74
CA SER A 299 18.19 38.25 8.15
C SER A 299 19.16 37.10 8.44
N MET A 300 18.87 35.90 7.94
CA MET A 300 19.71 34.73 8.12
C MET A 300 21.06 34.88 7.42
N LEU A 301 21.06 35.43 6.20
CA LEU A 301 22.31 35.73 5.46
C LEU A 301 23.27 36.61 6.29
N ARG A 302 22.78 37.65 6.94
CA ARG A 302 23.60 38.51 7.80
C ARG A 302 24.24 37.74 8.95
N VAL A 303 23.50 36.84 9.57
CA VAL A 303 24.02 35.98 10.66
C VAL A 303 25.01 34.96 10.10
N ALA A 304 24.71 34.30 9.03
CA ALA A 304 25.51 33.25 8.40
C ALA A 304 26.87 33.78 7.95
N ILE A 305 26.93 34.98 7.40
CA ILE A 305 28.16 35.64 6.92
C ILE A 305 28.98 36.22 8.07
N GLY A 306 28.36 36.41 9.25
CA GLY A 306 29.09 36.90 10.45
C GLY A 306 29.44 38.40 10.36
N HIS A 307 28.56 39.19 9.75
CA HIS A 307 28.76 40.63 9.64
C HIS A 307 28.64 41.31 11.03
N SER A 308 29.77 41.62 11.62
CA SER A 308 29.86 42.61 12.68
C SER A 308 30.05 44.03 12.06
N GLY A 309 28.91 44.69 11.83
CA GLY A 309 28.81 46.16 11.92
C GLY A 309 29.69 47.08 11.04
N ARG A 310 30.40 46.63 10.00
CA ARG A 310 31.04 47.52 9.01
C ARG A 310 30.13 47.63 7.77
N GLU A 311 29.56 48.79 7.61
CA GLU A 311 28.92 49.24 6.36
C GLU A 311 29.98 49.30 5.27
N GLU A 312 30.01 48.30 4.35
CA GLU A 312 30.74 48.47 3.10
C GLU A 312 29.85 49.23 2.07
N PRO A 313 30.47 50.07 1.23
CA PRO A 313 29.74 50.80 0.22
C PRO A 313 29.26 49.85 -0.90
N GLY A 314 27.97 49.48 -0.86
CA GLY A 314 27.28 48.66 -1.87
C GLY A 314 26.69 47.41 -1.26
N ASP A 315 25.41 47.11 -1.59
CA ASP A 315 24.74 45.87 -1.19
C ASP A 315 25.18 44.72 -2.13
N PRO A 316 25.98 43.73 -1.68
CA PRO A 316 26.43 42.62 -2.52
C PRO A 316 25.25 41.81 -3.10
N THR A 317 24.13 41.70 -2.37
CA THR A 317 22.92 40.96 -2.82
C THR A 317 22.25 41.66 -3.99
N ALA A 318 22.15 42.99 -3.96
CA ALA A 318 21.57 43.76 -5.03
C ALA A 318 22.43 43.70 -6.31
N GLU A 319 23.78 43.71 -6.18
CA GLU A 319 24.68 43.53 -7.32
C GLU A 319 24.56 42.14 -7.96
N LEU A 320 24.51 41.09 -7.14
CA LEU A 320 24.34 39.71 -7.59
C LEU A 320 22.98 39.51 -8.26
N ALA A 321 21.93 40.20 -7.77
CA ALA A 321 20.63 40.18 -8.39
C ALA A 321 20.64 40.88 -9.76
N ARG A 322 21.37 42.02 -9.90
CA ARG A 322 21.53 42.68 -11.20
C ARG A 322 22.29 41.83 -12.23
N ARG A 323 23.21 40.97 -11.77
CA ARG A 323 23.92 39.98 -12.61
C ARG A 323 23.11 38.72 -12.87
N ASP A 324 21.86 38.63 -12.43
CA ASP A 324 21.00 37.45 -12.50
C ASP A 324 21.64 36.18 -11.89
N LEU A 325 22.51 36.31 -10.90
CA LEU A 325 23.05 35.20 -10.14
C LEU A 325 22.18 34.84 -8.95
N LEU A 326 21.53 35.85 -8.34
CA LEU A 326 20.53 35.69 -7.28
C LEU A 326 19.16 36.18 -7.74
N ARG A 327 18.13 35.50 -7.28
CA ARG A 327 16.73 35.88 -7.48
C ARG A 327 16.02 35.98 -6.14
N ARG A 328 15.14 36.96 -6.01
CA ARG A 328 14.31 37.14 -4.82
C ARG A 328 13.06 36.30 -4.98
N GLY A 329 12.83 35.36 -4.04
CA GLY A 329 11.63 34.54 -3.93
C GLY A 329 10.58 35.16 -3.01
N ALA A 330 9.52 34.43 -2.74
CA ALA A 330 8.51 34.83 -1.77
C ALA A 330 9.09 34.93 -0.35
N GLY A 331 8.53 35.82 0.49
CA GLY A 331 8.90 35.92 1.90
C GLY A 331 10.33 36.40 2.22
N ASP A 332 10.92 37.26 1.38
CA ASP A 332 12.29 37.80 1.53
C ASP A 332 13.41 36.72 1.40
N LYS A 333 13.13 35.59 0.75
CA LYS A 333 14.10 34.53 0.48
C LYS A 333 14.95 34.84 -0.76
N TRP A 334 16.22 34.46 -0.70
CA TRP A 334 17.13 34.53 -1.83
C TRP A 334 17.42 33.15 -2.39
N THR A 335 17.40 33.02 -3.70
CA THR A 335 17.72 31.76 -4.39
C THR A 335 18.73 31.99 -5.50
N LEU A 336 19.56 31.00 -5.78
CA LEU A 336 20.42 31.01 -6.94
C LEU A 336 19.59 30.80 -8.20
N ARG A 337 19.98 31.44 -9.31
CA ARG A 337 19.23 31.44 -10.60
C ARG A 337 18.95 30.03 -11.13
N HIS A 338 19.83 29.09 -10.80
CA HIS A 338 19.71 27.71 -11.27
C HIS A 338 20.19 26.70 -10.19
N PRO A 339 19.51 25.56 -9.98
CA PRO A 339 19.92 24.56 -8.98
C PRO A 339 21.30 23.95 -9.23
N LEU A 340 21.68 23.74 -10.50
CA LEU A 340 23.04 23.29 -10.81
C LEU A 340 24.09 24.28 -10.32
N LEU A 341 23.82 25.60 -10.40
CA LEU A 341 24.71 26.60 -9.84
C LEU A 341 24.77 26.50 -8.31
N ARG A 342 23.61 26.21 -7.63
CA ARG A 342 23.58 25.99 -6.18
C ARG A 342 24.45 24.79 -5.81
N ALA A 343 24.28 23.66 -6.49
CA ALA A 343 25.05 22.44 -6.25
C ALA A 343 26.54 22.71 -6.42
N LEU A 344 26.92 23.32 -7.54
CA LEU A 344 28.31 23.62 -7.85
C LEU A 344 28.93 24.55 -6.79
N VAL A 345 28.23 25.61 -6.39
CA VAL A 345 28.71 26.57 -5.36
C VAL A 345 28.84 25.85 -4.01
N TYR A 346 27.84 25.04 -3.63
CA TYR A 346 27.87 24.29 -2.37
C TYR A 346 29.07 23.32 -2.31
N GLU A 347 29.34 22.56 -3.38
CA GLU A 347 30.47 21.64 -3.45
C GLU A 347 31.82 22.35 -3.44
N ASN A 348 31.93 23.50 -4.11
CA ASN A 348 33.13 24.28 -4.17
C ASN A 348 33.32 25.22 -2.96
N THR A 349 32.31 25.38 -2.09
CA THR A 349 32.47 26.10 -0.82
C THR A 349 33.42 25.34 0.10
N ALA A 350 34.41 26.04 0.63
CA ALA A 350 35.38 25.43 1.53
C ALA A 350 34.67 24.66 2.67
N PRO A 351 35.04 23.40 2.95
CA PRO A 351 34.33 22.56 3.94
C PRO A 351 34.18 23.24 5.30
N ARG A 352 35.21 23.93 5.76
CA ARG A 352 35.21 24.68 7.03
C ARG A 352 34.16 25.80 7.02
N LEU A 353 34.11 26.59 5.96
CA LEU A 353 33.14 27.69 5.83
C LEU A 353 31.73 27.15 5.76
N ARG A 354 31.52 26.07 5.00
CA ARG A 354 30.20 25.38 4.91
C ARG A 354 29.71 24.93 6.28
N THR A 355 30.58 24.26 7.05
CA THR A 355 30.28 23.86 8.44
C THR A 355 29.96 25.06 9.33
N GLU A 356 30.73 26.14 9.25
CA GLU A 356 30.50 27.37 10.03
C GLU A 356 29.14 28.02 9.70
N ILE A 357 28.77 28.07 8.42
CA ILE A 357 27.46 28.60 8.00
C ILE A 357 26.32 27.71 8.55
N HIS A 358 26.43 26.39 8.47
CA HIS A 358 25.42 25.48 9.03
C HIS A 358 25.31 25.62 10.56
N CYS A 359 26.45 25.75 11.30
CA CYS A 359 26.44 26.03 12.74
C CYS A 359 25.67 27.31 13.07
N ARG A 360 26.03 28.43 12.41
CA ARG A 360 25.36 29.71 12.67
C ARG A 360 23.86 29.68 12.33
N ALA A 361 23.50 28.95 11.28
CA ALA A 361 22.10 28.75 10.91
C ALA A 361 21.35 27.94 11.98
N ALA A 362 21.93 26.84 12.49
CA ALA A 362 21.33 26.03 13.53
C ALA A 362 21.15 26.83 14.84
N ASP A 363 22.16 27.64 15.22
CA ASP A 363 22.10 28.50 16.41
C ASP A 363 21.05 29.61 16.29
N GLU A 364 20.95 30.23 15.12
CA GLU A 364 19.92 31.28 14.88
C GLU A 364 18.51 30.70 14.86
N LEU A 365 18.32 29.54 14.24
CA LEU A 365 17.04 28.82 14.29
C LEU A 365 16.68 28.45 15.73
N ALA A 366 17.63 27.98 16.53
CA ALA A 366 17.42 27.74 17.97
C ALA A 366 17.02 29.02 18.71
N ARG A 367 17.68 30.14 18.43
CA ARG A 367 17.42 31.44 19.06
C ARG A 367 16.02 31.98 18.70
N THR A 368 15.52 31.67 17.49
CA THR A 368 14.21 32.07 17.03
C THR A 368 13.10 31.09 17.44
N GLY A 369 13.44 30.02 18.19
CA GLY A 369 12.50 29.06 18.73
C GLY A 369 12.06 27.98 17.74
N ALA A 370 12.84 27.72 16.68
CA ALA A 370 12.59 26.64 15.74
C ALA A 370 12.69 25.27 16.42
N SER A 371 11.83 24.32 15.99
CA SER A 371 11.78 22.95 16.49
C SER A 371 13.07 22.18 16.22
N ALA A 372 13.26 21.05 16.89
CA ALA A 372 14.39 20.16 16.61
C ALA A 372 14.36 19.66 15.15
N ALA A 373 13.19 19.35 14.62
CA ALA A 373 12.98 18.95 13.23
C ALA A 373 13.47 20.00 12.21
N GLU A 374 13.12 21.28 12.42
CA GLU A 374 13.55 22.39 11.55
C GLU A 374 15.06 22.64 11.59
N ARG A 375 15.69 22.34 12.72
CA ARG A 375 17.15 22.53 12.91
C ARG A 375 17.98 21.34 12.44
N ALA A 376 17.38 20.15 12.40
CA ALA A 376 18.07 18.87 12.22
C ALA A 376 19.03 18.88 11.01
N HIS A 377 18.58 19.38 9.85
CA HIS A 377 19.40 19.45 8.64
C HIS A 377 20.70 20.26 8.83
N HIS A 378 20.61 21.45 9.44
CA HIS A 378 21.80 22.27 9.69
C HIS A 378 22.67 21.70 10.79
N VAL A 379 22.09 21.11 11.84
CA VAL A 379 22.84 20.43 12.89
C VAL A 379 23.60 19.25 12.31
N GLU A 380 22.96 18.37 11.54
CA GLU A 380 23.62 17.23 10.89
C GLU A 380 24.82 17.65 10.05
N ARG A 381 24.66 18.70 9.23
CA ARG A 381 25.71 19.20 8.33
C ARG A 381 26.83 19.99 9.03
N SER A 382 26.62 20.38 10.28
CA SER A 382 27.62 21.07 11.09
C SER A 382 28.50 20.16 11.95
N LEU A 383 28.20 18.85 11.97
CA LEU A 383 28.87 17.88 12.85
C LEU A 383 30.35 17.68 12.50
N ASN A 384 31.20 17.74 13.54
CA ASN A 384 32.64 17.48 13.43
C ASN A 384 33.15 16.46 14.48
N GLY A 385 32.27 15.58 14.96
CA GLY A 385 32.54 14.59 16.00
C GLY A 385 31.44 14.56 17.05
N TRP A 386 31.66 13.83 18.13
CA TRP A 386 30.68 13.70 19.21
C TRP A 386 30.43 15.04 19.92
N ASP A 387 29.18 15.50 19.86
CA ASP A 387 28.63 16.61 20.61
C ASP A 387 27.27 16.22 21.21
N PRO A 388 27.15 16.15 22.55
CA PRO A 388 25.90 15.76 23.22
C PRO A 388 24.72 16.67 22.90
N ALA A 389 24.94 17.97 22.67
CA ALA A 389 23.88 18.93 22.38
C ALA A 389 23.30 18.69 20.97
N SER A 390 24.15 18.51 19.99
CA SER A 390 23.76 18.16 18.64
C SER A 390 23.07 16.79 18.57
N ALA A 391 23.59 15.79 19.29
CA ALA A 391 23.00 14.47 19.40
C ALA A 391 21.58 14.52 20.01
N ALA A 392 21.38 15.36 21.04
CA ALA A 392 20.07 15.58 21.64
C ALA A 392 19.06 16.18 20.64
N VAL A 393 19.47 17.19 19.86
CA VAL A 393 18.62 17.81 18.82
C VAL A 393 18.24 16.79 17.75
N LEU A 394 19.21 16.00 17.24
CA LEU A 394 18.93 14.99 16.21
C LEU A 394 18.04 13.86 16.74
N SER A 395 18.23 13.44 17.99
CA SER A 395 17.39 12.42 18.62
C SER A 395 15.96 12.93 18.85
N GLU A 396 15.81 14.18 19.29
CA GLU A 396 14.50 14.83 19.43
C GLU A 396 13.80 14.99 18.07
N ALA A 397 14.52 15.40 17.04
CA ALA A 397 14.01 15.46 15.67
C ALA A 397 13.56 14.08 15.16
N ALA A 398 14.34 13.03 15.46
CA ALA A 398 13.96 11.66 15.11
C ALA A 398 12.65 11.23 15.80
N VAL A 399 12.42 11.63 17.05
CA VAL A 399 11.14 11.39 17.75
C VAL A 399 10.01 12.16 17.06
N GLN A 400 10.23 13.42 16.67
CA GLN A 400 9.22 14.22 15.96
C GLN A 400 8.87 13.64 14.57
N PHE A 401 9.83 12.98 13.90
CA PHE A 401 9.62 12.35 12.59
C PHE A 401 9.18 10.88 12.66
N ALA A 402 9.17 10.26 13.84
CA ALA A 402 8.98 8.81 13.97
C ALA A 402 7.71 8.30 13.26
N ASP A 403 6.61 9.04 13.36
CA ASP A 403 5.32 8.63 12.81
C ASP A 403 5.06 9.19 11.40
N THR A 404 5.57 10.38 11.08
CA THR A 404 5.31 11.07 9.81
C THR A 404 6.34 10.75 8.73
N ALA A 405 7.61 10.58 9.13
CA ALA A 405 8.73 10.32 8.23
C ALA A 405 9.75 9.36 8.85
N PRO A 406 9.37 8.10 9.10
CA PRO A 406 10.20 7.13 9.82
C PRO A 406 11.55 6.85 9.14
N ALA A 407 11.65 6.98 7.82
CA ALA A 407 12.91 6.85 7.11
C ALA A 407 13.91 7.96 7.50
N THR A 408 13.43 9.20 7.64
CA THR A 408 14.22 10.32 8.13
C THR A 408 14.61 10.12 9.59
N ALA A 409 13.68 9.66 10.44
CA ALA A 409 13.98 9.32 11.83
C ALA A 409 15.09 8.28 11.94
N ALA A 410 15.01 7.19 11.15
CA ALA A 410 16.04 6.16 11.10
C ALA A 410 17.39 6.68 10.65
N HIS A 411 17.42 7.60 9.66
CA HIS A 411 18.65 8.27 9.21
C HIS A 411 19.29 9.13 10.32
N LEU A 412 18.50 9.99 10.97
CA LEU A 412 19.02 10.83 12.04
C LEU A 412 19.59 10.02 13.22
N LEU A 413 18.91 8.93 13.60
CA LEU A 413 19.38 8.01 14.63
C LEU A 413 20.66 7.29 14.20
N ASP A 414 20.82 6.96 12.92
CA ASP A 414 22.06 6.40 12.38
C ASP A 414 23.23 7.38 12.51
N VAL A 415 23.00 8.65 12.15
CA VAL A 415 24.00 9.71 12.29
C VAL A 415 24.44 9.85 13.75
N VAL A 416 23.52 9.86 14.72
CA VAL A 416 23.86 9.90 16.14
C VAL A 416 24.65 8.67 16.57
N LEU A 417 24.23 7.46 16.14
CA LEU A 417 24.92 6.21 16.48
C LEU A 417 26.34 6.13 15.93
N GLN A 418 26.59 6.65 14.73
CA GLN A 418 27.92 6.67 14.11
C GLN A 418 28.90 7.61 14.86
N MET A 419 28.40 8.65 15.51
CA MET A 419 29.21 9.59 16.27
C MET A 419 29.38 9.19 17.73
N LEU A 420 28.50 8.36 18.27
CA LEU A 420 28.49 7.99 19.68
C LEU A 420 29.79 7.25 20.04
N PRO A 421 30.58 7.74 21.07
CA PRO A 421 31.86 7.12 21.43
C PRO A 421 31.72 5.64 21.82
N GLU A 422 32.71 4.84 21.41
CA GLU A 422 32.83 3.44 21.83
C GLU A 422 33.38 3.33 23.26
N ALA A 423 32.52 3.66 24.24
CA ALA A 423 32.89 3.56 25.65
C ALA A 423 31.75 2.98 26.48
N PRO A 424 32.02 2.17 27.52
CA PRO A 424 30.98 1.47 28.28
C PRO A 424 29.88 2.36 28.87
N GLU A 425 30.18 3.60 29.13
CA GLU A 425 29.24 4.60 29.62
C GLU A 425 28.12 4.94 28.64
N PHE A 426 28.35 4.70 27.33
CA PHE A 426 27.40 4.93 26.26
C PHE A 426 26.64 3.66 25.81
N ASP A 427 26.97 2.48 26.35
CA ASP A 427 26.35 1.20 25.92
C ASP A 427 24.85 1.20 26.08
N GLY A 428 24.32 1.73 27.19
CA GLY A 428 22.88 1.88 27.42
C GLY A 428 22.21 2.78 26.37
N GLN A 429 22.78 3.96 26.16
CA GLN A 429 22.29 4.93 25.16
C GLN A 429 22.37 4.36 23.74
N ARG A 430 23.45 3.67 23.40
CA ARG A 430 23.62 2.97 22.13
C ARG A 430 22.51 1.94 21.91
N GLY A 431 22.20 1.17 22.95
CA GLY A 431 21.12 0.17 22.90
C GLY A 431 19.75 0.80 22.64
N GLU A 432 19.41 1.88 23.38
CA GLU A 432 18.13 2.60 23.21
C GLU A 432 18.01 3.25 21.82
N LEU A 433 19.06 3.89 21.34
CA LEU A 433 19.08 4.50 19.99
C LEU A 433 18.98 3.44 18.90
N THR A 434 19.67 2.29 19.08
CA THR A 434 19.60 1.17 18.13
C THR A 434 18.19 0.59 18.06
N LEU A 435 17.53 0.41 19.22
CA LEU A 435 16.15 -0.05 19.28
C LEU A 435 15.20 0.94 18.59
N SER A 436 15.35 2.24 18.85
CA SER A 436 14.55 3.30 18.24
C SER A 436 14.76 3.35 16.70
N ARG A 437 16.01 3.20 16.25
CA ARG A 437 16.34 3.11 14.83
C ARG A 437 15.71 1.87 14.17
N ALA A 438 15.81 0.71 14.82
CA ALA A 438 15.20 -0.51 14.32
C ALA A 438 13.69 -0.38 14.21
N LYS A 439 13.03 0.26 15.20
CA LYS A 439 11.60 0.56 15.16
C LYS A 439 11.25 1.46 13.95
N ALA A 440 11.98 2.53 13.74
CA ALA A 440 11.77 3.45 12.61
C ALA A 440 11.98 2.76 11.25
N LEU A 441 12.99 1.88 11.13
CA LEU A 441 13.21 1.06 9.93
C LEU A 441 12.06 0.07 9.70
N GLY A 442 11.55 -0.55 10.75
CA GLY A 442 10.40 -1.45 10.65
C GLY A 442 9.15 -0.73 10.12
N ILE A 443 8.86 0.46 10.67
CA ILE A 443 7.73 1.31 10.24
C ILE A 443 7.91 1.78 8.79
N SER A 444 9.13 2.06 8.34
CA SER A 444 9.42 2.46 6.96
C SER A 444 9.45 1.31 5.94
N GLY A 445 9.14 0.06 6.37
CA GLY A 445 9.13 -1.12 5.50
C GLY A 445 10.50 -1.79 5.31
N ASN A 446 11.57 -1.29 5.93
CA ASN A 446 12.91 -1.88 5.87
C ASN A 446 13.07 -3.04 6.88
N LEU A 447 12.17 -4.02 6.81
CA LEU A 447 12.01 -5.10 7.80
C LEU A 447 13.29 -5.91 8.01
N ARG A 448 14.02 -6.25 6.93
CA ARG A 448 15.25 -7.03 7.02
C ARG A 448 16.35 -6.29 7.77
N GLN A 449 16.56 -5.02 7.48
CA GLN A 449 17.56 -4.21 8.16
C GLN A 449 17.20 -3.99 9.63
N SER A 450 15.92 -3.74 9.93
CA SER A 450 15.40 -3.69 11.31
C SER A 450 15.70 -4.98 12.07
N ARG A 451 15.34 -6.13 11.50
CA ARG A 451 15.60 -7.46 12.07
C ARG A 451 17.09 -7.67 12.39
N ASP A 452 17.97 -7.40 11.43
CA ASP A 452 19.41 -7.63 11.57
C ASP A 452 20.01 -6.79 12.70
N LEU A 453 19.57 -5.52 12.82
CA LEU A 453 19.95 -4.65 13.94
C LEU A 453 19.46 -5.19 15.29
N LEU A 454 18.24 -5.70 15.34
CA LEU A 454 17.66 -6.26 16.56
C LEU A 454 18.36 -7.55 16.98
N HIS A 455 18.70 -8.45 16.07
CA HIS A 455 19.51 -9.62 16.37
C HIS A 455 20.88 -9.24 16.91
N ALA A 456 21.54 -8.25 16.32
CA ALA A 456 22.81 -7.71 16.84
C ALA A 456 22.63 -7.16 18.25
N LEU A 457 21.61 -6.32 18.50
CA LEU A 457 21.30 -5.77 19.82
C LEU A 457 21.03 -6.87 20.85
N ILE A 458 20.20 -7.85 20.54
CA ILE A 458 19.88 -8.99 21.42
C ILE A 458 21.15 -9.79 21.79
N SER A 459 22.08 -9.97 20.85
CA SER A 459 23.31 -10.71 21.05
C SER A 459 24.27 -10.03 22.02
N VAL A 460 24.29 -8.70 22.07
CA VAL A 460 25.16 -7.91 22.97
C VAL A 460 24.46 -7.50 24.27
N SER A 461 23.10 -7.55 24.30
CA SER A 461 22.33 -7.23 25.50
C SER A 461 22.45 -8.34 26.54
N GLY A 462 23.17 -8.05 27.63
CA GLY A 462 23.38 -8.97 28.77
C GLY A 462 22.32 -8.78 29.86
N ASP A 463 22.60 -9.38 31.04
CA ASP A 463 21.71 -9.31 32.23
C ASP A 463 21.62 -7.88 32.82
N GLY A 464 22.47 -6.94 32.36
CA GLY A 464 22.46 -5.56 32.83
C GLY A 464 21.34 -4.69 32.22
N THR A 465 20.71 -5.11 31.12
CA THR A 465 19.65 -4.35 30.41
C THR A 465 18.46 -5.22 30.07
N PRO A 466 17.79 -5.84 31.03
CA PRO A 466 16.76 -6.86 30.77
C PRO A 466 15.48 -6.26 30.10
N ALA A 467 15.12 -5.02 30.38
CA ALA A 467 13.99 -4.35 29.76
C ALA A 467 14.25 -4.08 28.27
N LEU A 468 15.40 -3.46 27.96
CA LEU A 468 15.82 -3.17 26.58
C LEU A 468 15.87 -4.46 25.73
N ARG A 469 16.40 -5.55 26.33
CA ARG A 469 16.47 -6.85 25.68
C ARG A 469 15.07 -7.41 25.38
N ALA A 470 14.14 -7.33 26.33
CA ALA A 470 12.77 -7.80 26.15
C ALA A 470 12.06 -7.02 25.05
N ASP A 471 12.20 -5.69 25.02
CA ASP A 471 11.65 -4.84 23.95
C ASP A 471 12.25 -5.17 22.58
N ALA A 472 13.57 -5.39 22.52
CA ALA A 472 14.25 -5.78 21.29
C ALA A 472 13.76 -7.14 20.78
N ILE A 473 13.51 -8.10 21.67
CA ILE A 473 12.97 -9.42 21.32
C ILE A 473 11.53 -9.33 20.83
N ALA A 474 10.68 -8.55 21.51
CA ALA A 474 9.30 -8.35 21.07
C ALA A 474 9.23 -7.75 19.66
N LEU A 475 10.03 -6.71 19.41
CA LEU A 475 10.12 -6.06 18.10
C LEU A 475 10.75 -6.99 17.04
N CYS A 476 11.81 -7.76 17.40
CA CYS A 476 12.45 -8.72 16.51
C CYS A 476 11.47 -9.81 16.08
N ALA A 477 10.71 -10.36 17.02
CA ALA A 477 9.69 -11.35 16.73
C ALA A 477 8.59 -10.80 15.80
N MET A 478 8.24 -9.54 15.94
CA MET A 478 7.33 -8.87 15.01
C MET A 478 7.92 -8.78 13.59
N MET A 479 9.21 -8.38 13.46
CA MET A 479 9.90 -8.33 12.15
C MET A 479 10.00 -9.72 11.52
N GLU A 480 10.36 -10.74 12.30
CA GLU A 480 10.44 -12.14 11.83
C GLU A 480 9.09 -12.64 11.31
N ARG A 481 7.98 -12.31 12.02
CA ARG A 481 6.62 -12.66 11.54
C ARG A 481 6.30 -12.02 10.20
N HIS A 482 6.58 -10.71 10.05
CA HIS A 482 6.33 -10.00 8.80
C HIS A 482 7.22 -10.47 7.63
N LEU A 483 8.36 -11.08 7.93
CA LEU A 483 9.24 -11.71 6.94
C LEU A 483 8.87 -13.18 6.65
N GLY A 484 7.81 -13.72 7.29
CA GLY A 484 7.36 -15.09 7.12
C GLY A 484 8.08 -16.12 7.99
N HIS A 485 8.92 -15.69 8.94
CA HIS A 485 9.71 -16.54 9.85
C HIS A 485 9.01 -16.73 11.20
N SER A 486 7.75 -17.15 11.20
CA SER A 486 6.94 -17.24 12.42
C SER A 486 7.46 -18.28 13.43
N ALA A 487 8.18 -19.30 12.98
CA ALA A 487 8.79 -20.30 13.86
C ALA A 487 9.95 -19.70 14.67
N GLU A 488 10.79 -18.88 14.02
CA GLU A 488 11.89 -18.15 14.64
C GLU A 488 11.37 -17.13 15.66
N ALA A 489 10.30 -16.41 15.31
CA ALA A 489 9.63 -15.48 16.22
C ALA A 489 9.14 -16.22 17.49
N THR A 490 8.47 -17.36 17.33
CA THR A 490 7.98 -18.18 18.44
C THR A 490 9.13 -18.67 19.32
N ALA A 491 10.24 -19.13 18.72
CA ALA A 491 11.41 -19.61 19.45
C ALA A 491 12.08 -18.48 20.26
N LEU A 492 12.26 -17.29 19.68
CA LEU A 492 12.83 -16.14 20.38
C LEU A 492 12.01 -15.77 21.63
N LEU A 493 10.68 -15.64 21.47
CA LEU A 493 9.77 -15.26 22.54
C LEU A 493 9.72 -16.31 23.66
N ARG A 494 9.63 -17.60 23.31
CA ARG A 494 9.58 -18.68 24.27
C ARG A 494 10.89 -18.80 25.05
N ASN A 495 12.02 -18.65 24.38
CA ASN A 495 13.32 -18.65 25.03
C ASN A 495 13.46 -17.53 26.05
N GLU A 496 13.01 -16.30 25.72
CA GLU A 496 13.08 -15.18 26.66
C GLU A 496 12.12 -15.36 27.84
N LEU A 497 10.89 -15.79 27.63
CA LEU A 497 9.92 -16.04 28.70
C LEU A 497 10.34 -17.19 29.65
N SER A 498 11.15 -18.14 29.17
CA SER A 498 11.67 -19.28 29.97
C SER A 498 13.04 -19.02 30.57
N ARG A 499 13.67 -17.89 30.33
CA ARG A 499 15.01 -17.53 30.82
C ARG A 499 15.06 -17.45 32.35
N THR A 500 16.22 -17.67 32.93
CA THR A 500 16.47 -17.48 34.36
C THR A 500 17.74 -16.65 34.53
N PRO A 501 17.69 -15.44 35.11
CA PRO A 501 16.46 -14.76 35.54
C PRO A 501 15.55 -14.39 34.36
N GLY A 502 14.22 -14.41 34.58
CA GLY A 502 13.21 -14.10 33.58
C GLY A 502 13.15 -12.60 33.20
N PRO A 503 12.34 -12.23 32.18
CA PRO A 503 12.13 -10.82 31.81
C PRO A 503 11.51 -10.05 32.99
N PRO A 504 11.70 -8.70 33.04
CA PRO A 504 11.05 -7.87 34.03
C PRO A 504 9.53 -8.09 34.06
N PRO A 505 8.87 -8.00 35.22
CA PRO A 505 7.43 -8.24 35.33
C PRO A 505 6.60 -7.47 34.31
N GLY A 506 6.90 -6.19 34.06
CA GLY A 506 6.20 -5.35 33.08
C GLY A 506 6.37 -5.80 31.62
N GLN A 507 7.36 -6.68 31.32
CA GLN A 507 7.62 -7.17 29.97
C GLN A 507 6.99 -8.56 29.70
N VAL A 508 6.51 -9.23 30.74
CA VAL A 508 5.91 -10.58 30.60
C VAL A 508 4.65 -10.54 29.72
N VAL A 509 3.81 -9.52 29.91
CA VAL A 509 2.53 -9.41 29.17
C VAL A 509 2.78 -9.10 27.70
N PRO A 510 3.57 -8.09 27.30
CA PRO A 510 3.90 -7.84 25.89
C PRO A 510 4.52 -9.04 25.18
N LEU A 511 5.48 -9.72 25.81
CA LEU A 511 6.12 -10.92 25.24
C LEU A 511 5.14 -12.09 25.10
N GLY A 512 4.25 -12.28 26.08
CA GLY A 512 3.21 -13.31 26.04
C GLY A 512 2.18 -13.07 24.94
N LEU A 513 1.76 -11.82 24.74
CA LEU A 513 0.88 -11.41 23.64
C LEU A 513 1.53 -11.66 22.28
N ALA A 514 2.80 -11.28 22.12
CA ALA A 514 3.57 -11.53 20.90
C ALA A 514 3.72 -13.03 20.60
N LEU A 515 3.92 -13.85 21.64
CA LEU A 515 3.97 -15.32 21.53
C LEU A 515 2.63 -15.89 21.06
N GLY A 516 1.53 -15.47 21.69
CA GLY A 516 0.18 -15.90 21.31
C GLY A 516 -0.15 -15.55 19.87
N MET A 517 0.16 -14.32 19.42
CA MET A 517 -0.04 -13.90 18.03
C MET A 517 0.77 -14.77 17.05
N SER A 518 2.03 -15.08 17.38
CA SER A 518 2.86 -15.95 16.55
C SER A 518 2.25 -17.36 16.42
N ALA A 519 1.70 -17.88 17.51
CA ALA A 519 1.06 -19.19 17.55
C ALA A 519 -0.26 -19.22 16.74
N LEU A 520 -1.04 -18.13 16.74
CA LEU A 520 -2.24 -18.03 15.89
C LEU A 520 -1.87 -18.10 14.39
N LEU A 521 -0.78 -17.44 14.00
CA LEU A 521 -0.31 -17.46 12.60
C LEU A 521 0.24 -18.81 12.16
N THR A 522 0.81 -19.59 13.08
CA THR A 522 1.36 -20.94 12.80
C THR A 522 0.36 -22.07 13.03
N VAL A 523 -0.88 -21.76 13.38
CA VAL A 523 -1.92 -22.74 13.73
C VAL A 523 -1.45 -23.69 14.87
N SER A 524 -0.76 -23.11 15.85
CA SER A 524 -0.18 -23.83 17.00
C SER A 524 -0.61 -23.23 18.35
N TYR A 525 -1.77 -22.59 18.39
CA TYR A 525 -2.31 -22.00 19.63
C TYR A 525 -2.39 -23.02 20.81
N PRO A 526 -2.78 -24.28 20.61
CA PRO A 526 -2.78 -25.26 21.71
C PRO A 526 -1.44 -25.42 22.41
N ASP A 527 -0.32 -25.26 21.70
CA ASP A 527 1.03 -25.43 22.25
C ASP A 527 1.44 -24.30 23.19
N VAL A 528 0.79 -23.13 23.11
CA VAL A 528 1.08 -21.95 23.92
C VAL A 528 -0.03 -21.61 24.91
N ARG A 529 -1.11 -22.38 24.96
CA ARG A 529 -2.26 -22.09 25.84
C ARG A 529 -1.83 -21.88 27.30
N ALA A 530 -0.98 -22.75 27.81
CA ALA A 530 -0.44 -22.64 29.17
C ALA A 530 0.42 -21.37 29.35
N ASP A 531 1.12 -20.91 28.31
CA ASP A 531 1.89 -19.66 28.34
C ASP A 531 0.94 -18.45 28.42
N ILE A 532 -0.17 -18.48 27.66
CA ILE A 532 -1.20 -17.44 27.67
C ILE A 532 -1.90 -17.39 29.05
N GLU A 533 -2.21 -18.54 29.66
CA GLU A 533 -2.77 -18.59 31.02
C GLU A 533 -1.79 -17.99 32.06
N ARG A 534 -0.48 -18.27 31.94
CA ARG A 534 0.53 -17.66 32.81
C ARG A 534 0.63 -16.14 32.58
N THR A 535 0.54 -15.71 31.33
CA THR A 535 0.54 -14.29 30.96
C THR A 535 -0.68 -13.57 31.55
N LEU A 536 -1.86 -14.20 31.50
CA LEU A 536 -3.07 -13.68 32.11
C LEU A 536 -2.94 -13.55 33.64
N ALA A 537 -2.37 -14.57 34.28
CA ALA A 537 -2.11 -14.54 35.73
C ALA A 537 -1.10 -13.43 36.08
N ALA A 538 -0.09 -13.18 35.25
CA ALA A 538 0.87 -12.10 35.44
C ALA A 538 0.19 -10.72 35.32
N ALA A 539 -0.64 -10.48 34.29
CA ALA A 539 -1.40 -9.25 34.13
C ALA A 539 -2.27 -8.95 35.35
N ARG A 540 -3.01 -9.94 35.83
CA ARG A 540 -3.86 -9.84 37.03
C ARG A 540 -3.07 -9.53 38.29
N SER A 541 -1.94 -10.18 38.49
CA SER A 541 -1.08 -9.96 39.66
C SER A 541 -0.46 -8.57 39.72
N GLN A 542 -0.27 -7.95 38.55
CA GLN A 542 0.27 -6.60 38.40
C GLN A 542 -0.81 -5.53 38.43
N GLY A 543 -2.10 -5.89 38.37
CA GLY A 543 -3.21 -4.93 38.21
C GLY A 543 -3.22 -4.27 36.82
N ASP A 544 -2.59 -4.88 35.83
CA ASP A 544 -2.53 -4.41 34.45
C ASP A 544 -3.84 -4.74 33.72
N THR A 545 -4.83 -3.91 33.91
CA THR A 545 -6.17 -4.08 33.32
C THR A 545 -6.13 -4.08 31.79
N THR A 546 -5.25 -3.27 31.20
CA THR A 546 -5.11 -3.16 29.73
C THR A 546 -4.47 -4.44 29.16
N GLY A 547 -3.40 -4.89 29.79
CA GLY A 547 -2.77 -6.17 29.44
C GLY A 547 -3.71 -7.36 29.66
N GLU A 548 -4.49 -7.36 30.75
CA GLU A 548 -5.50 -8.41 31.00
C GLU A 548 -6.53 -8.45 29.85
N ALA A 549 -7.06 -7.29 29.44
CA ALA A 549 -8.00 -7.20 28.33
C ALA A 549 -7.38 -7.75 27.02
N GLY A 550 -6.12 -7.41 26.74
CA GLY A 550 -5.39 -7.92 25.59
C GLY A 550 -5.23 -9.43 25.58
N VAL A 551 -4.78 -10.00 26.72
CA VAL A 551 -4.60 -11.44 26.85
C VAL A 551 -5.92 -12.20 26.72
N LEU A 552 -6.99 -11.67 27.30
CA LEU A 552 -8.34 -12.25 27.21
C LEU A 552 -8.85 -12.20 25.74
N GLY A 553 -8.66 -11.08 25.02
CA GLY A 553 -9.03 -10.97 23.60
C GLY A 553 -8.27 -11.98 22.73
N LEU A 554 -6.96 -12.09 22.94
CA LEU A 554 -6.12 -13.08 22.25
C LEU A 554 -6.56 -14.53 22.56
N ALA A 555 -6.85 -14.83 23.84
CA ALA A 555 -7.34 -16.14 24.25
C ALA A 555 -8.71 -16.45 23.62
N ALA A 556 -9.62 -15.47 23.58
CA ALA A 556 -10.91 -15.60 22.90
C ALA A 556 -10.76 -15.98 21.44
N LEU A 557 -9.86 -15.30 20.70
CA LEU A 557 -9.58 -15.60 19.30
C LEU A 557 -8.95 -16.99 19.14
N GLY A 558 -7.98 -17.36 19.98
CA GLY A 558 -7.35 -18.66 19.96
C GLY A 558 -8.32 -19.82 20.20
N GLU A 559 -9.17 -19.70 21.20
CA GLU A 559 -10.18 -20.73 21.49
C GLU A 559 -11.29 -20.77 20.41
N ALA A 560 -11.64 -19.62 19.80
CA ALA A 560 -12.56 -19.58 18.67
C ALA A 560 -11.98 -20.32 17.45
N TYR A 561 -10.70 -20.15 17.16
CA TYR A 561 -10.03 -20.88 16.09
C TYR A 561 -9.95 -22.38 16.35
N GLU A 562 -9.78 -22.78 17.61
CA GLU A 562 -9.79 -24.21 18.00
C GLU A 562 -11.22 -24.80 18.06
N GLY A 563 -12.24 -23.98 17.83
CA GLY A 563 -13.64 -24.42 17.88
C GLY A 563 -14.18 -24.63 19.29
N ARG A 564 -13.49 -24.12 20.32
CA ARG A 564 -13.92 -24.20 21.72
C ARG A 564 -14.79 -23.00 22.07
N THR A 565 -15.98 -22.95 21.49
CA THR A 565 -16.85 -21.75 21.50
C THR A 565 -17.21 -21.30 22.90
N GLY A 566 -17.51 -22.20 23.84
CA GLY A 566 -17.86 -21.83 25.22
C GLY A 566 -16.71 -21.18 26.01
N ASP A 567 -15.45 -21.58 25.74
CA ASP A 567 -14.27 -20.93 26.33
C ASP A 567 -14.03 -19.58 25.64
N ALA A 568 -14.15 -19.53 24.31
CA ALA A 568 -14.00 -18.31 23.52
C ALA A 568 -15.02 -17.24 23.94
N GLU A 569 -16.28 -17.60 24.11
CA GLU A 569 -17.34 -16.69 24.57
C GLU A 569 -17.04 -16.10 25.94
N ARG A 570 -16.63 -16.93 26.90
CA ARG A 570 -16.27 -16.47 28.25
C ARG A 570 -15.09 -15.48 28.24
N PHE A 571 -14.08 -15.76 27.43
CA PHE A 571 -12.95 -14.86 27.30
C PHE A 571 -13.31 -13.56 26.54
N ALA A 572 -14.15 -13.65 25.50
CA ALA A 572 -14.62 -12.48 24.78
C ALA A 572 -15.48 -11.58 25.66
N ASP A 573 -16.42 -12.14 26.44
CA ASP A 573 -17.24 -11.37 27.38
C ASP A 573 -16.40 -10.67 28.45
N ALA A 574 -15.40 -11.36 28.98
CA ALA A 574 -14.49 -10.78 29.96
C ALA A 574 -13.62 -9.66 29.35
N ALA A 575 -13.10 -9.87 28.14
CA ALA A 575 -12.32 -8.85 27.41
C ALA A 575 -13.17 -7.63 27.09
N ALA A 576 -14.38 -7.81 26.55
CA ALA A 576 -15.31 -6.75 26.21
C ALA A 576 -15.68 -5.91 27.45
N GLY A 577 -15.97 -6.58 28.60
CA GLY A 577 -16.26 -5.88 29.84
C GLY A 577 -15.12 -4.98 30.34
N LEU A 578 -13.86 -5.40 30.18
CA LEU A 578 -12.69 -4.59 30.50
C LEU A 578 -12.48 -3.47 29.49
N VAL A 579 -12.53 -3.79 28.19
CA VAL A 579 -12.35 -2.82 27.09
C VAL A 579 -13.38 -1.69 27.19
N ASP A 580 -14.65 -2.01 27.46
CA ASP A 580 -15.71 -1.01 27.58
C ASP A 580 -15.52 -0.09 28.81
N GLY A 581 -14.82 -0.57 29.83
CA GLY A 581 -14.46 0.22 31.02
C GLY A 581 -13.20 1.05 30.90
N LEU A 582 -12.35 0.81 29.89
CA LEU A 582 -11.10 1.52 29.67
C LEU A 582 -11.30 2.79 28.83
N THR A 583 -10.47 3.81 29.11
CA THR A 583 -10.43 5.03 28.29
C THR A 583 -9.60 4.79 27.02
N ASP A 584 -9.85 5.57 25.97
CA ASP A 584 -9.07 5.46 24.71
C ASP A 584 -7.57 5.68 24.90
N PRO A 585 -7.08 6.65 25.71
CA PRO A 585 -5.66 6.74 26.03
C PRO A 585 -5.09 5.47 26.68
N GLY A 586 -5.87 4.80 27.54
CA GLY A 586 -5.46 3.53 28.15
C GLY A 586 -5.36 2.36 27.16
N LEU A 587 -6.07 2.43 26.04
CA LEU A 587 -6.04 1.41 24.98
C LEU A 587 -5.02 1.71 23.87
N THR A 588 -4.43 2.90 23.85
CA THR A 588 -3.51 3.30 22.76
C THR A 588 -2.31 2.39 22.67
N ASP A 589 -1.69 2.03 23.80
CA ASP A 589 -0.49 1.18 23.82
C ASP A 589 -0.78 -0.29 23.48
N LEU A 590 -2.04 -0.73 23.62
CA LEU A 590 -2.49 -2.09 23.33
C LEU A 590 -3.67 -2.11 22.35
N CYS A 591 -3.63 -1.25 21.33
CA CYS A 591 -4.68 -1.19 20.30
C CYS A 591 -4.88 -2.54 19.58
N GLU A 592 -3.82 -3.38 19.51
CA GLU A 592 -3.92 -4.75 19.01
C GLU A 592 -4.93 -5.60 19.79
N SER A 593 -5.21 -5.30 21.06
CA SER A 593 -6.22 -6.00 21.85
C SER A 593 -7.59 -5.94 21.21
N LEU A 594 -7.92 -4.79 20.62
CA LEU A 594 -9.18 -4.59 19.89
C LEU A 594 -9.24 -5.40 18.60
N VAL A 595 -8.10 -5.65 17.96
CA VAL A 595 -8.01 -6.56 16.80
C VAL A 595 -8.46 -7.96 17.21
N TRP A 596 -7.86 -8.50 18.27
CA TRP A 596 -8.14 -9.89 18.68
C TRP A 596 -9.57 -10.05 19.15
N LEU A 597 -10.07 -9.09 19.93
CA LEU A 597 -11.45 -9.10 20.41
C LEU A 597 -12.44 -9.00 19.23
N ALA A 598 -12.27 -8.04 18.32
CA ALA A 598 -13.15 -7.87 17.17
C ALA A 598 -13.17 -9.10 16.26
N TRP A 599 -12.02 -9.73 16.01
CA TRP A 599 -11.95 -10.98 15.24
C TRP A 599 -12.56 -12.16 15.99
N ALA A 600 -12.34 -12.28 17.30
CA ALA A 600 -12.99 -13.31 18.10
C ALA A 600 -14.51 -13.20 18.04
N GLU A 601 -15.06 -11.99 18.24
CA GLU A 601 -16.49 -11.72 18.16
C GLU A 601 -17.04 -11.97 16.75
N ALA A 602 -16.31 -11.58 15.69
CA ALA A 602 -16.71 -11.82 14.30
C ALA A 602 -16.78 -13.33 13.99
N LEU A 603 -15.82 -14.13 14.46
CA LEU A 603 -15.82 -15.58 14.32
C LEU A 603 -16.91 -16.26 15.17
N LEU A 604 -17.22 -15.70 16.33
CA LEU A 604 -18.34 -16.12 17.19
C LEU A 604 -19.69 -15.66 16.64
N GLU A 605 -19.70 -15.01 15.48
CA GLU A 605 -20.91 -14.49 14.78
C GLU A 605 -21.64 -13.41 15.58
N ARG A 606 -20.93 -12.70 16.48
CA ARG A 606 -21.39 -11.53 17.24
C ARG A 606 -21.09 -10.25 16.48
N TYR A 607 -21.77 -10.08 15.33
CA TYR A 607 -21.40 -9.06 14.34
C TYR A 607 -21.52 -7.62 14.84
N ALA A 608 -22.51 -7.32 15.69
CA ALA A 608 -22.71 -5.96 16.23
C ALA A 608 -21.60 -5.55 17.19
N GLU A 609 -21.19 -6.46 18.07
CA GLU A 609 -20.09 -6.26 19.02
C GLU A 609 -18.77 -6.15 18.28
N ALA A 610 -18.51 -7.05 17.31
CA ALA A 610 -17.31 -7.03 16.48
C ALA A 610 -17.16 -5.69 15.73
N GLU A 611 -18.24 -5.17 15.14
CA GLU A 611 -18.24 -3.88 14.44
C GLU A 611 -17.93 -2.74 15.41
N ARG A 612 -18.57 -2.69 16.56
CA ARG A 612 -18.34 -1.66 17.58
C ARG A 612 -16.90 -1.62 18.06
N HIS A 613 -16.30 -2.79 18.37
CA HIS A 613 -14.92 -2.86 18.84
C HIS A 613 -13.91 -2.59 17.71
N ALA A 614 -14.21 -3.03 16.47
CA ALA A 614 -13.38 -2.70 15.31
C ALA A 614 -13.39 -1.19 15.03
N GLU A 615 -14.56 -0.51 15.08
CA GLU A 615 -14.65 0.93 14.87
C GLU A 615 -13.90 1.71 15.95
N ARG A 616 -14.07 1.34 17.22
CA ARG A 616 -13.32 1.94 18.31
C ARG A 616 -11.81 1.78 18.13
N GLY A 617 -11.37 0.56 17.73
CA GLY A 617 -9.97 0.29 17.44
C GLY A 617 -9.44 1.12 16.28
N LEU A 618 -10.22 1.28 15.20
CA LEU A 618 -9.89 2.13 14.06
C LEU A 618 -9.70 3.59 14.45
N ASP A 619 -10.59 4.12 15.27
CA ASP A 619 -10.50 5.50 15.75
C ASP A 619 -9.27 5.73 16.63
N ILE A 620 -8.93 4.78 17.52
CA ILE A 620 -7.74 4.84 18.36
C ILE A 620 -6.48 4.70 17.48
N ALA A 621 -6.42 3.68 16.60
CA ALA A 621 -5.28 3.43 15.75
C ALA A 621 -4.96 4.60 14.80
N ARG A 622 -6.01 5.22 14.24
CA ARG A 622 -5.87 6.40 13.38
C ARG A 622 -5.35 7.62 14.15
N ARG A 623 -5.87 7.86 15.35
CA ARG A 623 -5.39 8.96 16.21
C ARG A 623 -3.97 8.76 16.73
N ALA A 624 -3.61 7.51 17.01
CA ALA A 624 -2.30 7.15 17.56
C ALA A 624 -1.25 6.81 16.49
N GLY A 625 -1.59 6.88 15.19
CA GLY A 625 -0.66 6.56 14.10
C GLY A 625 -0.24 5.09 14.02
N GLN A 626 -1.01 4.15 14.58
CA GLN A 626 -0.67 2.73 14.63
C GLN A 626 -1.10 1.99 13.34
N LEU A 627 -0.39 2.25 12.24
CA LEU A 627 -0.75 1.78 10.91
C LEU A 627 -0.79 0.27 10.76
N HIS A 628 0.10 -0.44 11.47
CA HIS A 628 0.20 -1.89 11.39
C HIS A 628 -1.07 -2.60 11.89
N VAL A 629 -1.86 -1.93 12.73
CA VAL A 629 -3.12 -2.44 13.30
C VAL A 629 -4.30 -2.24 12.35
N LEU A 630 -4.27 -1.14 11.55
CA LEU A 630 -5.39 -0.76 10.68
C LEU A 630 -5.87 -1.87 9.73
N PRO A 631 -5.01 -2.59 8.98
CA PRO A 631 -5.48 -3.63 8.07
C PRO A 631 -6.26 -4.72 8.76
N HIS A 632 -5.88 -5.09 9.98
CA HIS A 632 -6.56 -6.13 10.74
C HIS A 632 -7.96 -5.71 11.19
N LEU A 633 -8.11 -4.49 11.69
CA LEU A 633 -9.40 -3.93 12.11
C LEU A 633 -10.32 -3.68 10.92
N LEU A 634 -9.78 -3.11 9.83
CA LEU A 634 -10.52 -2.89 8.59
C LEU A 634 -11.02 -4.21 8.00
N MET A 635 -10.20 -5.27 8.04
CA MET A 635 -10.60 -6.59 7.55
C MET A 635 -11.64 -7.26 8.45
N SER A 636 -11.56 -7.08 9.78
CA SER A 636 -12.62 -7.53 10.69
C SER A 636 -13.94 -6.82 10.36
N LYS A 637 -13.92 -5.51 10.20
CA LYS A 637 -15.08 -4.70 9.78
C LYS A 637 -15.59 -5.15 8.41
N ALA A 638 -14.71 -5.36 7.43
CA ALA A 638 -15.07 -5.82 6.09
C ALA A 638 -15.73 -7.21 6.11
N TYR A 639 -15.24 -8.13 6.94
CA TYR A 639 -15.83 -9.45 7.14
C TYR A 639 -17.24 -9.38 7.78
N VAL A 640 -17.41 -8.51 8.78
CA VAL A 640 -18.73 -8.26 9.39
C VAL A 640 -19.71 -7.68 8.36
N HIS A 641 -19.27 -6.68 7.58
CA HIS A 641 -20.11 -6.07 6.54
C HIS A 641 -20.45 -7.06 5.41
N LEU A 642 -19.50 -7.92 5.03
CA LEU A 642 -19.76 -9.00 4.09
C LEU A 642 -20.82 -9.96 4.64
N SER A 643 -20.65 -10.45 5.86
CA SER A 643 -21.56 -11.43 6.49
C SER A 643 -22.97 -10.86 6.69
N THR A 644 -23.08 -9.58 7.02
CA THR A 644 -24.34 -8.83 7.16
C THR A 644 -24.88 -8.26 5.83
N CYS A 645 -24.26 -8.64 4.68
CA CYS A 645 -24.64 -8.23 3.33
C CYS A 645 -24.64 -6.71 3.10
N ARG A 646 -23.55 -6.02 3.50
CA ARG A 646 -23.28 -4.59 3.26
C ARG A 646 -22.04 -4.45 2.37
N LEU A 647 -22.16 -4.91 1.11
CA LEU A 647 -21.01 -5.07 0.20
C LEU A 647 -20.27 -3.78 -0.15
N PRO A 648 -20.90 -2.62 -0.40
CA PRO A 648 -20.20 -1.38 -0.68
C PRO A 648 -19.26 -0.99 0.46
N SER A 649 -19.75 -1.00 1.71
CA SER A 649 -18.93 -0.68 2.88
C SER A 649 -17.87 -1.74 3.17
N ALA A 650 -18.13 -3.01 2.86
CA ALA A 650 -17.13 -4.07 2.95
C ALA A 650 -15.99 -3.85 1.96
N LEU A 651 -16.29 -3.45 0.72
CA LEU A 651 -15.31 -3.16 -0.31
C LEU A 651 -14.45 -1.94 0.03
N GLU A 652 -15.08 -0.86 0.50
CA GLU A 652 -14.38 0.36 0.94
C GLU A 652 -13.36 0.04 2.04
N ALA A 653 -13.76 -0.69 3.09
CA ALA A 653 -12.86 -1.10 4.15
C ALA A 653 -11.73 -2.03 3.64
N ALA A 654 -12.03 -2.93 2.69
CA ALA A 654 -11.03 -3.83 2.11
C ALA A 654 -10.02 -3.08 1.23
N GLU A 655 -10.45 -2.06 0.48
CA GLU A 655 -9.57 -1.23 -0.36
C GLU A 655 -8.66 -0.34 0.50
N GLU A 656 -9.18 0.24 1.58
CA GLU A 656 -8.36 0.97 2.55
C GLU A 656 -7.31 0.05 3.17
N ALA A 657 -7.70 -1.16 3.62
CA ALA A 657 -6.77 -2.13 4.20
C ALA A 657 -5.68 -2.58 3.22
N GLU A 658 -6.04 -2.85 1.96
CA GLU A 658 -5.09 -3.17 0.90
C GLU A 658 -4.08 -2.05 0.68
N SER A 659 -4.55 -0.80 0.61
CA SER A 659 -3.68 0.36 0.46
C SER A 659 -2.66 0.45 1.58
N VAL A 660 -3.09 0.29 2.84
CA VAL A 660 -2.21 0.30 4.01
C VAL A 660 -1.23 -0.88 3.99
N ALA A 661 -1.70 -2.09 3.66
CA ALA A 661 -0.85 -3.29 3.59
C ALA A 661 0.27 -3.14 2.54
N ARG A 662 -0.05 -2.56 1.38
CA ARG A 662 0.94 -2.25 0.34
C ARG A 662 1.95 -1.20 0.79
N ALA A 663 1.51 -0.19 1.52
CA ALA A 663 2.39 0.84 2.07
C ALA A 663 3.35 0.30 3.13
N ILE A 664 2.89 -0.65 3.97
CA ILE A 664 3.74 -1.35 4.94
C ILE A 664 4.77 -2.26 4.23
N GLY A 665 4.48 -2.74 3.01
CA GLY A 665 5.38 -3.59 2.25
C GLY A 665 5.46 -5.05 2.75
N SER A 666 4.50 -5.49 3.58
CA SER A 666 4.43 -6.87 4.06
C SER A 666 3.63 -7.75 3.09
N GLY A 667 4.29 -8.74 2.48
CA GLY A 667 3.64 -9.70 1.59
C GLY A 667 2.55 -10.53 2.30
N ASP A 668 2.79 -10.92 3.53
CA ASP A 668 1.83 -11.68 4.34
C ASP A 668 0.58 -10.86 4.68
N LEU A 669 0.75 -9.59 5.08
CA LEU A 669 -0.36 -8.71 5.37
C LEU A 669 -1.18 -8.39 4.11
N LEU A 670 -0.50 -8.22 2.97
CA LEU A 670 -1.15 -8.06 1.67
C LEU A 670 -1.93 -9.32 1.27
N ALA A 671 -1.36 -10.50 1.47
CA ALA A 671 -2.05 -11.78 1.22
C ALA A 671 -3.32 -11.91 2.07
N PHE A 672 -3.27 -11.53 3.34
CA PHE A 672 -4.42 -11.52 4.24
C PHE A 672 -5.53 -10.56 3.76
N THR A 673 -5.18 -9.33 3.41
CA THR A 673 -6.15 -8.32 2.94
C THR A 673 -6.79 -8.71 1.61
N LEU A 674 -6.00 -9.16 0.64
CA LEU A 674 -6.49 -9.61 -0.66
C LEU A 674 -7.36 -10.87 -0.54
N SER A 675 -7.06 -11.76 0.41
CA SER A 675 -7.86 -12.97 0.66
C SER A 675 -9.30 -12.61 1.07
N THR A 676 -9.48 -11.74 2.04
CA THR A 676 -10.82 -11.29 2.46
C THR A 676 -11.49 -10.47 1.35
N LYS A 677 -10.74 -9.60 0.66
CA LYS A 677 -11.24 -8.84 -0.50
C LYS A 677 -11.74 -9.76 -1.61
N THR A 678 -11.14 -10.91 -1.83
CA THR A 678 -11.56 -11.91 -2.84
C THR A 678 -13.03 -12.29 -2.68
N LEU A 679 -13.49 -12.59 -1.44
CA LEU A 679 -14.90 -12.92 -1.19
C LEU A 679 -15.83 -11.74 -1.46
N ILE A 680 -15.41 -10.53 -1.06
CA ILE A 680 -16.21 -9.32 -1.27
C ILE A 680 -16.37 -9.05 -2.77
N VAL A 681 -15.28 -9.14 -3.53
CA VAL A 681 -15.30 -9.00 -5.00
C VAL A 681 -16.13 -10.10 -5.65
N LEU A 682 -15.99 -11.34 -5.17
CA LEU A 682 -16.76 -12.48 -5.69
C LEU A 682 -18.27 -12.26 -5.57
N VAL A 683 -18.73 -11.86 -4.39
CA VAL A 683 -20.17 -11.68 -4.11
C VAL A 683 -20.70 -10.38 -4.72
N GLY A 684 -19.88 -9.32 -4.78
CA GLY A 684 -20.24 -8.01 -5.33
C GLY A 684 -20.20 -7.95 -6.87
N SER A 685 -19.61 -8.94 -7.55
CA SER A 685 -19.48 -8.99 -9.00
C SER A 685 -20.63 -9.76 -9.68
N PRO A 686 -20.90 -9.48 -10.96
CA PRO A 686 -21.84 -10.28 -11.73
C PRO A 686 -21.38 -11.73 -11.90
N LEU A 687 -22.33 -12.64 -12.16
CA LEU A 687 -22.03 -14.03 -12.47
C LEU A 687 -21.13 -14.13 -13.73
N GLY A 688 -20.03 -14.88 -13.62
CA GLY A 688 -19.04 -15.06 -14.70
C GLY A 688 -17.93 -14.01 -14.72
N ASP A 689 -17.89 -13.07 -13.79
CA ASP A 689 -16.78 -12.13 -13.63
C ASP A 689 -15.53 -12.84 -13.06
N HIS A 690 -14.36 -12.54 -13.62
CA HIS A 690 -13.10 -13.17 -13.24
C HIS A 690 -12.23 -12.33 -12.29
N ARG A 691 -12.68 -11.14 -11.87
CA ARG A 691 -11.92 -10.26 -10.99
C ARG A 691 -11.57 -10.90 -9.64
N ALA A 692 -12.51 -11.65 -9.06
CA ALA A 692 -12.26 -12.39 -7.83
C ALA A 692 -11.14 -13.43 -7.98
N LEU A 693 -11.07 -14.12 -9.12
CA LEU A 693 -10.00 -15.09 -9.41
C LEU A 693 -8.65 -14.38 -9.53
N ALA A 694 -8.58 -13.26 -10.23
CA ALA A 694 -7.36 -12.45 -10.34
C ALA A 694 -6.90 -11.92 -8.97
N THR A 695 -7.83 -11.44 -8.13
CA THR A 695 -7.52 -10.98 -6.76
C THR A 695 -6.97 -12.13 -5.90
N ALA A 696 -7.54 -13.33 -6.01
CA ALA A 696 -7.06 -14.51 -5.29
C ALA A 696 -5.67 -14.96 -5.77
N GLU A 697 -5.41 -14.91 -7.07
CA GLU A 697 -4.09 -15.20 -7.64
C GLU A 697 -3.04 -14.20 -7.13
N GLU A 698 -3.38 -12.93 -7.04
CA GLU A 698 -2.52 -11.91 -6.45
C GLU A 698 -2.29 -12.16 -4.95
N ALA A 699 -3.32 -12.57 -4.19
CA ALA A 699 -3.17 -12.93 -2.78
C ALA A 699 -2.15 -14.08 -2.59
N VAL A 700 -2.24 -15.13 -3.41
CA VAL A 700 -1.31 -16.26 -3.39
C VAL A 700 0.10 -15.82 -3.80
N ALA A 701 0.23 -14.95 -4.80
CA ALA A 701 1.52 -14.39 -5.21
C ALA A 701 2.16 -13.55 -4.09
N ALA A 702 1.37 -12.75 -3.38
CA ALA A 702 1.82 -11.95 -2.24
C ALA A 702 2.29 -12.82 -1.07
N ALA A 703 1.60 -13.94 -0.79
CA ALA A 703 1.99 -14.92 0.23
C ALA A 703 3.30 -15.66 -0.10
N GLY A 704 3.69 -15.71 -1.38
CA GLY A 704 4.92 -16.35 -1.84
C GLY A 704 5.02 -17.84 -1.43
N THR A 705 6.14 -18.21 -0.82
CA THR A 705 6.39 -19.59 -0.31
C THR A 705 6.02 -19.75 1.17
N GLY A 706 5.38 -18.75 1.79
CA GLY A 706 4.99 -18.78 3.20
C GLY A 706 4.10 -19.99 3.54
N CYS A 707 4.27 -20.50 4.76
CA CYS A 707 3.51 -21.63 5.28
C CYS A 707 2.67 -21.24 6.52
N ASN A 708 2.37 -19.95 6.67
CA ASN A 708 1.55 -19.44 7.78
C ASN A 708 0.05 -19.47 7.45
N TRP A 709 -0.77 -19.09 8.44
CA TRP A 709 -2.22 -19.04 8.30
C TRP A 709 -2.70 -18.15 7.15
N TRP A 710 -2.07 -17.00 6.94
CA TRP A 710 -2.48 -16.08 5.86
C TRP A 710 -2.22 -16.65 4.46
N ALA A 711 -1.11 -17.36 4.29
CA ALA A 711 -0.85 -18.09 3.05
C ALA A 711 -1.89 -19.19 2.83
N SER A 712 -2.26 -19.93 3.89
CA SER A 712 -3.33 -20.94 3.82
C SER A 712 -4.67 -20.32 3.45
N LEU A 713 -5.01 -19.15 4.02
CA LEU A 713 -6.23 -18.41 3.69
C LEU A 713 -6.25 -17.99 2.21
N ALA A 714 -5.13 -17.49 1.68
CA ALA A 714 -5.02 -17.10 0.27
C ALA A 714 -5.30 -18.29 -0.68
N TRP A 715 -4.76 -19.46 -0.37
CA TRP A 715 -5.04 -20.69 -1.13
C TRP A 715 -6.50 -21.14 -0.99
N CYS A 716 -7.15 -21.00 0.18
CA CYS A 716 -8.57 -21.26 0.35
C CYS A 716 -9.42 -20.35 -0.53
N MET A 717 -9.10 -19.04 -0.57
CA MET A 717 -9.83 -18.07 -1.39
C MET A 717 -9.64 -18.32 -2.89
N LEU A 718 -8.44 -18.74 -3.30
CA LEU A 718 -8.19 -19.18 -4.67
C LEU A 718 -9.06 -20.40 -5.03
N GLY A 719 -9.19 -21.37 -4.11
CA GLY A 719 -10.06 -22.52 -4.30
C GLY A 719 -11.52 -22.12 -4.48
N GLN A 720 -12.04 -21.20 -3.67
CA GLN A 720 -13.41 -20.71 -3.79
C GLN A 720 -13.64 -19.93 -5.10
N ALA A 721 -12.72 -19.04 -5.47
CA ALA A 721 -12.80 -18.29 -6.71
C ALA A 721 -12.70 -19.20 -7.94
N ALA A 722 -11.83 -20.22 -7.91
CA ALA A 722 -11.71 -21.23 -8.95
C ALA A 722 -13.00 -22.07 -9.11
N TYR A 723 -13.63 -22.43 -7.98
CA TYR A 723 -14.92 -23.14 -8.01
C TYR A 723 -16.00 -22.32 -8.75
N MET A 724 -16.12 -21.05 -8.42
CA MET A 724 -17.07 -20.15 -9.07
C MET A 724 -16.73 -19.88 -10.54
N ALA A 725 -15.45 -19.96 -10.91
CA ALA A 725 -14.99 -19.89 -12.30
C ALA A 725 -15.19 -21.22 -13.08
N GLY A 726 -15.72 -22.28 -12.43
CA GLY A 726 -16.00 -23.56 -13.06
C GLY A 726 -14.78 -24.49 -13.19
N ASP A 727 -13.75 -24.32 -12.38
CA ASP A 727 -12.54 -25.17 -12.34
C ASP A 727 -12.46 -25.97 -11.02
N PRO A 728 -13.17 -27.11 -10.92
CA PRO A 728 -13.18 -27.93 -9.70
C PRO A 728 -11.85 -28.63 -9.40
N TYR A 729 -11.02 -28.87 -10.42
CA TYR A 729 -9.69 -29.47 -10.23
C TYR A 729 -8.76 -28.48 -9.52
N ARG A 730 -8.72 -27.25 -10.00
CA ARG A 730 -7.96 -26.17 -9.35
C ARG A 730 -8.47 -25.88 -7.96
N THR A 731 -9.79 -25.95 -7.73
CA THR A 731 -10.42 -25.82 -6.41
C THR A 731 -9.86 -26.85 -5.44
N THR A 732 -9.88 -28.12 -5.82
CA THR A 732 -9.39 -29.23 -4.99
C THR A 732 -7.90 -29.06 -4.69
N GLU A 733 -7.08 -28.79 -5.72
CA GLU A 733 -5.65 -28.57 -5.56
C GLU A 733 -5.37 -27.43 -4.59
N ALA A 734 -6.03 -26.29 -4.75
CA ALA A 734 -5.80 -25.10 -3.93
C ALA A 734 -6.15 -25.35 -2.46
N ILE A 735 -7.31 -25.95 -2.16
CA ILE A 735 -7.73 -26.20 -0.79
C ILE A 735 -6.86 -27.27 -0.11
N LEU A 736 -6.48 -28.34 -0.81
CA LEU A 736 -5.56 -29.35 -0.27
C LEU A 736 -4.18 -28.76 0.00
N ARG A 737 -3.71 -27.87 -0.86
CA ARG A 737 -2.46 -27.14 -0.64
C ARG A 737 -2.54 -26.21 0.56
N ALA A 738 -3.64 -25.45 0.71
CA ALA A 738 -3.93 -24.64 1.88
C ALA A 738 -3.84 -25.45 3.18
N GLY A 739 -4.49 -26.59 3.19
CA GLY A 739 -4.57 -27.47 4.35
C GLY A 739 -3.32 -28.31 4.63
N GLY A 740 -2.35 -28.34 3.71
CA GLY A 740 -1.18 -29.24 3.82
C GLY A 740 -1.52 -30.70 3.57
N GLY A 741 -2.54 -30.98 2.75
CA GLY A 741 -3.03 -32.30 2.39
C GLY A 741 -4.46 -32.59 2.85
N PRO A 742 -4.94 -33.83 2.67
CA PRO A 742 -6.33 -34.19 2.96
C PRO A 742 -6.73 -33.96 4.42
N GLY A 743 -5.79 -33.98 5.36
CA GLY A 743 -6.05 -33.75 6.78
C GLY A 743 -6.44 -32.31 7.12
N LEU A 744 -6.15 -31.35 6.23
CA LEU A 744 -6.37 -29.92 6.44
C LEU A 744 -5.74 -29.37 7.73
N LEU A 745 -4.61 -29.94 8.16
CA LEU A 745 -3.99 -29.64 9.45
C LEU A 745 -3.41 -28.22 9.56
N ARG A 746 -3.14 -27.55 8.42
CA ARG A 746 -2.70 -26.16 8.39
C ARG A 746 -3.85 -25.15 8.45
N LEU A 747 -5.09 -25.62 8.47
CA LEU A 747 -6.27 -24.77 8.65
C LEU A 747 -6.73 -24.82 10.10
N GLN A 748 -7.18 -23.69 10.60
CA GLN A 748 -7.82 -23.58 11.91
C GLN A 748 -9.01 -24.53 11.99
N PRO A 749 -9.17 -25.31 13.06
CA PRO A 749 -10.25 -26.28 13.19
C PRO A 749 -11.63 -25.71 12.91
N SER A 750 -11.92 -24.49 13.44
CA SER A 750 -13.20 -23.81 13.27
C SER A 750 -13.54 -23.44 11.83
N LEU A 751 -12.59 -23.47 10.91
CA LEU A 751 -12.81 -23.06 9.51
C LEU A 751 -12.85 -24.23 8.52
N ARG A 752 -12.49 -25.43 8.97
CA ARG A 752 -12.42 -26.62 8.12
C ARG A 752 -13.77 -27.06 7.53
N PRO A 753 -14.91 -27.05 8.25
CA PRO A 753 -16.17 -27.48 7.68
C PRO A 753 -16.59 -26.70 6.42
N ALA A 754 -16.35 -25.39 6.35
CA ALA A 754 -16.62 -24.58 5.16
C ALA A 754 -15.73 -24.98 3.97
N GLN A 755 -14.45 -25.32 4.22
CA GLN A 755 -13.55 -25.80 3.15
C GLN A 755 -13.92 -27.23 2.69
N LEU A 756 -14.37 -28.07 3.61
CA LEU A 756 -14.88 -29.42 3.30
C LEU A 756 -16.18 -29.35 2.47
N GLU A 757 -17.06 -28.36 2.71
CA GLU A 757 -18.19 -28.07 1.83
C GLU A 757 -17.73 -27.75 0.39
N THR A 758 -16.72 -26.89 0.25
CA THR A 758 -16.17 -26.51 -1.06
C THR A 758 -15.54 -27.72 -1.77
N LEU A 759 -14.79 -28.56 -1.04
CA LEU A 759 -14.26 -29.83 -1.57
C LEU A 759 -15.37 -30.81 -1.97
N THR A 760 -16.45 -30.89 -1.18
CA THR A 760 -17.63 -31.69 -1.52
C THR A 760 -18.23 -31.25 -2.84
N ASN A 761 -18.45 -29.96 -3.02
CA ASN A 761 -19.01 -29.42 -4.25
C ASN A 761 -18.06 -29.62 -5.46
N ALA A 762 -16.75 -29.50 -5.26
CA ALA A 762 -15.75 -29.76 -6.31
C ALA A 762 -15.75 -31.25 -6.73
N ALA A 763 -15.81 -32.16 -5.76
CA ALA A 763 -15.88 -33.60 -6.03
C ALA A 763 -17.21 -33.98 -6.77
N ILE A 764 -18.33 -33.37 -6.41
CA ILE A 764 -19.59 -33.51 -7.14
C ILE A 764 -19.41 -33.03 -8.60
N ALA A 765 -18.80 -31.89 -8.81
CA ALA A 765 -18.58 -31.32 -10.15
C ALA A 765 -17.69 -32.19 -11.05
N THR A 766 -16.77 -32.98 -10.45
CA THR A 766 -15.92 -33.94 -11.17
C THR A 766 -16.53 -35.35 -11.28
N GLY A 767 -17.69 -35.60 -10.66
CA GLY A 767 -18.38 -36.87 -10.68
C GLY A 767 -17.92 -37.88 -9.65
N ASP A 768 -16.99 -37.52 -8.73
CA ASP A 768 -16.50 -38.38 -7.67
C ASP A 768 -17.43 -38.32 -6.44
N LEU A 769 -18.54 -39.00 -6.50
CA LEU A 769 -19.55 -38.98 -5.44
C LEU A 769 -19.11 -39.67 -4.14
N ASP A 770 -18.19 -40.64 -4.22
CA ASP A 770 -17.67 -41.32 -3.03
C ASP A 770 -16.76 -40.38 -2.23
N GLN A 771 -15.89 -39.70 -2.93
CA GLN A 771 -15.03 -38.67 -2.31
C GLN A 771 -15.86 -37.48 -1.78
N ALA A 772 -16.89 -37.05 -2.52
CA ALA A 772 -17.81 -36.00 -2.07
C ALA A 772 -18.54 -36.42 -0.76
N ALA A 773 -19.06 -37.67 -0.70
CA ALA A 773 -19.71 -38.17 0.50
C ALA A 773 -18.72 -38.24 1.71
N SER A 774 -17.48 -38.61 1.47
CA SER A 774 -16.42 -38.61 2.50
C SER A 774 -16.18 -37.21 3.06
N TRP A 775 -16.02 -36.20 2.19
CA TRP A 775 -15.85 -34.82 2.62
C TRP A 775 -17.05 -34.28 3.39
N ALA A 776 -18.28 -34.55 2.91
CA ALA A 776 -19.51 -34.12 3.58
C ALA A 776 -19.69 -34.77 4.97
N SER A 777 -19.33 -36.05 5.11
CA SER A 777 -19.38 -36.77 6.41
C SER A 777 -18.39 -36.13 7.41
N ARG A 778 -17.17 -35.90 6.96
CA ARG A 778 -16.15 -35.26 7.78
C ARG A 778 -16.53 -33.83 8.16
N ALA A 779 -17.14 -33.05 7.24
CA ALA A 779 -17.64 -31.72 7.55
C ALA A 779 -18.67 -31.76 8.70
N ALA A 780 -19.57 -32.75 8.69
CA ALA A 780 -20.57 -32.93 9.73
C ALA A 780 -19.95 -33.33 11.09
N GLU A 781 -18.95 -34.23 11.08
CA GLU A 781 -18.22 -34.65 12.28
C GLU A 781 -17.48 -33.48 12.91
N GLU A 782 -16.70 -32.72 12.13
CA GLU A 782 -15.95 -31.57 12.64
C GLU A 782 -16.88 -30.44 13.13
N ALA A 783 -17.97 -30.13 12.39
CA ALA A 783 -18.92 -29.09 12.76
C ALA A 783 -19.68 -29.42 14.06
N ALA A 784 -19.94 -30.72 14.36
CA ALA A 784 -20.63 -31.15 15.58
C ALA A 784 -19.84 -30.79 16.87
N HIS A 785 -18.50 -30.68 16.78
CA HIS A 785 -17.63 -30.34 17.90
C HIS A 785 -17.40 -28.84 18.06
N ILE A 786 -17.55 -28.06 16.96
CA ILE A 786 -17.20 -26.63 16.92
C ILE A 786 -18.30 -25.74 17.51
N GLY A 787 -19.57 -26.09 17.32
CA GLY A 787 -20.70 -25.36 17.89
C GLY A 787 -21.07 -24.03 17.22
N LEU A 788 -20.33 -23.59 16.18
CA LEU A 788 -20.60 -22.36 15.42
C LEU A 788 -21.73 -22.62 14.38
N ALA A 789 -22.70 -21.70 14.32
CA ALA A 789 -23.85 -21.83 13.43
C ALA A 789 -23.43 -21.87 11.95
N GLY A 790 -22.52 -21.01 11.51
CA GLY A 790 -22.01 -21.01 10.15
C GLY A 790 -21.31 -22.30 9.73
N GLN A 791 -20.59 -22.94 10.66
CA GLN A 791 -19.92 -24.21 10.38
C GLN A 791 -20.93 -25.40 10.33
N ARG A 792 -21.96 -25.36 11.18
CA ARG A 792 -23.08 -26.32 11.08
C ARG A 792 -23.85 -26.15 9.77
N ALA A 793 -24.08 -24.88 9.35
CA ALA A 793 -24.72 -24.59 8.07
C ALA A 793 -23.88 -25.10 6.86
N ALA A 794 -22.55 -24.93 6.89
CA ALA A 794 -21.67 -25.44 5.85
C ALA A 794 -21.77 -27.00 5.74
N ALA A 795 -21.72 -27.68 6.86
CA ALA A 795 -21.90 -29.12 6.92
C ALA A 795 -23.29 -29.60 6.42
N LEU A 796 -24.35 -28.85 6.78
CA LEU A 796 -25.69 -29.11 6.27
C LEU A 796 -25.77 -28.91 4.77
N ARG A 797 -25.17 -27.86 4.21
CA ARG A 797 -25.14 -27.61 2.76
C ARG A 797 -24.35 -28.69 2.01
N ALA A 798 -23.22 -29.16 2.56
CA ALA A 798 -22.47 -30.27 1.99
C ALA A 798 -23.31 -31.57 1.92
N ARG A 799 -23.99 -31.90 3.01
CA ARG A 799 -24.91 -33.05 3.05
C ARG A 799 -26.13 -32.89 2.10
N ALA A 800 -26.66 -31.67 2.02
CA ALA A 800 -27.77 -31.35 1.10
C ALA A 800 -27.36 -31.57 -0.34
N ALA A 801 -26.17 -31.13 -0.74
CA ALA A 801 -25.62 -31.34 -2.07
C ALA A 801 -25.49 -32.84 -2.43
N ILE A 802 -25.05 -33.68 -1.48
CA ILE A 802 -25.03 -35.14 -1.67
C ILE A 802 -26.42 -35.72 -1.81
N ALA A 803 -27.41 -35.30 -0.98
CA ALA A 803 -28.80 -35.76 -1.09
C ALA A 803 -29.37 -35.38 -2.45
N GLU A 804 -29.11 -34.18 -2.95
CA GLU A 804 -29.52 -33.71 -4.27
C GLU A 804 -28.98 -34.62 -5.40
N GLN A 805 -27.70 -34.97 -5.37
CA GLN A 805 -27.06 -35.86 -6.35
C GLN A 805 -27.59 -37.29 -6.30
N ARG A 806 -28.03 -37.76 -5.14
CA ARG A 806 -28.67 -39.06 -4.96
C ARG A 806 -30.15 -39.08 -5.32
N GLY A 807 -30.74 -37.95 -5.72
CA GLY A 807 -32.14 -37.80 -6.06
C GLY A 807 -33.09 -37.66 -4.85
N ASP A 808 -32.56 -37.59 -3.62
CA ASP A 808 -33.39 -37.32 -2.42
C ASP A 808 -33.62 -35.79 -2.26
N THR A 809 -34.46 -35.29 -3.18
CA THR A 809 -34.82 -33.87 -3.25
C THR A 809 -35.50 -33.38 -1.97
N SER A 810 -36.22 -34.25 -1.26
CA SER A 810 -36.89 -33.90 0.00
C SER A 810 -35.90 -33.67 1.11
N ALA A 811 -34.88 -34.51 1.24
CA ALA A 811 -33.79 -34.30 2.20
C ALA A 811 -32.94 -33.06 1.84
N ALA A 812 -32.64 -32.87 0.56
CA ALA A 812 -31.93 -31.71 0.09
C ALA A 812 -32.64 -30.40 0.46
N ALA A 813 -33.94 -30.29 0.18
CA ALA A 813 -34.76 -29.12 0.52
C ALA A 813 -34.73 -28.80 2.04
N ARG A 814 -34.89 -29.83 2.88
CA ARG A 814 -34.84 -29.67 4.33
C ARG A 814 -33.46 -29.19 4.79
N LEU A 815 -32.39 -29.87 4.41
CA LEU A 815 -31.05 -29.60 4.85
C LEU A 815 -30.54 -28.19 4.43
N PHE A 816 -30.84 -27.73 3.20
CA PHE A 816 -30.55 -26.37 2.78
C PHE A 816 -31.36 -25.34 3.58
N HIS A 817 -32.61 -25.64 3.91
CA HIS A 817 -33.43 -24.74 4.72
C HIS A 817 -32.93 -24.67 6.16
N ASP A 818 -32.55 -25.80 6.76
CA ASP A 818 -31.96 -25.87 8.09
C ASP A 818 -30.64 -25.06 8.14
N ALA A 819 -29.83 -25.15 7.07
CA ALA A 819 -28.62 -24.33 6.94
C ALA A 819 -28.94 -22.83 6.90
N ALA A 820 -30.01 -22.41 6.24
CA ALA A 820 -30.45 -21.01 6.24
C ALA A 820 -30.91 -20.57 7.64
N GLN A 821 -31.59 -21.44 8.40
CA GLN A 821 -32.01 -21.13 9.75
C GLN A 821 -30.84 -20.94 10.73
N GLU A 822 -29.75 -21.72 10.61
CA GLU A 822 -28.54 -21.52 11.40
C GLU A 822 -28.04 -20.09 11.28
N HIS A 823 -27.92 -19.55 10.05
CA HIS A 823 -27.46 -18.18 9.81
C HIS A 823 -28.48 -17.11 10.20
N ALA A 824 -29.79 -17.40 10.10
CA ALA A 824 -30.83 -16.44 10.49
C ALA A 824 -30.79 -16.11 12.00
N HIS A 825 -30.33 -17.05 12.85
CA HIS A 825 -30.21 -16.84 14.29
C HIS A 825 -29.06 -15.90 14.66
N THR A 826 -27.99 -15.85 13.85
CA THR A 826 -26.79 -15.06 14.11
C THR A 826 -26.76 -13.72 13.36
N GLY A 827 -27.72 -13.49 12.45
CA GLY A 827 -27.74 -12.28 11.62
C GLY A 827 -26.79 -12.33 10.41
N GLY A 828 -26.26 -13.51 10.07
CA GLY A 828 -25.43 -13.75 8.86
C GLY A 828 -26.24 -13.71 7.57
N LEU A 829 -26.76 -12.54 7.20
CA LEU A 829 -27.74 -12.35 6.12
C LEU A 829 -27.26 -12.87 4.77
N LEU A 830 -25.98 -12.68 4.43
CA LEU A 830 -25.44 -13.17 3.16
C LEU A 830 -25.51 -14.70 3.07
N TRP A 831 -25.09 -15.37 4.12
CA TRP A 831 -25.04 -16.84 4.15
C TRP A 831 -26.41 -17.48 4.32
N GLU A 832 -27.36 -16.79 4.99
CA GLU A 832 -28.78 -17.14 5.00
C GLU A 832 -29.32 -17.22 3.57
N VAL A 833 -29.14 -16.14 2.79
CA VAL A 833 -29.72 -16.07 1.44
C VAL A 833 -29.04 -17.01 0.46
N VAL A 834 -27.74 -17.27 0.59
CA VAL A 834 -27.03 -18.28 -0.19
C VAL A 834 -27.63 -19.67 0.06
N SER A 835 -27.94 -20.00 1.31
CA SER A 835 -28.57 -21.28 1.67
C SER A 835 -30.02 -21.35 1.16
N LEU A 836 -30.79 -20.24 1.22
CA LEU A 836 -32.15 -20.15 0.68
C LEU A 836 -32.19 -20.32 -0.84
N LEU A 837 -31.23 -19.77 -1.58
CA LEU A 837 -31.13 -19.97 -3.03
C LEU A 837 -30.94 -21.43 -3.37
N ARG A 838 -30.09 -22.16 -2.65
CA ARG A 838 -29.88 -23.59 -2.84
C ARG A 838 -31.11 -24.42 -2.47
N ALA A 839 -31.92 -23.95 -1.50
CA ALA A 839 -33.16 -24.61 -1.07
C ALA A 839 -34.31 -24.45 -2.06
N ALA A 840 -34.34 -23.39 -2.86
CA ALA A 840 -35.52 -23.01 -3.67
C ALA A 840 -35.89 -24.06 -4.74
N SER A 841 -34.95 -24.53 -5.53
CA SER A 841 -35.23 -25.55 -6.60
C SER A 841 -35.72 -26.87 -6.01
N PRO A 842 -35.04 -27.50 -5.02
CA PRO A 842 -35.56 -28.70 -4.35
C PRO A 842 -36.91 -28.50 -3.70
N ALA A 843 -37.20 -27.35 -3.09
CA ALA A 843 -38.52 -27.07 -2.50
C ALA A 843 -39.61 -27.01 -3.55
N LYS A 844 -39.37 -26.46 -4.73
CA LYS A 844 -40.38 -26.45 -5.82
C LYS A 844 -40.64 -27.84 -6.35
N VAL A 845 -39.60 -28.65 -6.59
CA VAL A 845 -39.72 -30.03 -7.07
C VAL A 845 -40.56 -30.90 -6.11
N THR A 846 -40.45 -30.64 -4.80
CA THR A 846 -41.21 -31.35 -3.75
C THR A 846 -42.61 -30.77 -3.51
N GLY A 847 -43.10 -29.89 -4.40
CA GLY A 847 -44.47 -29.37 -4.36
C GLY A 847 -44.68 -28.14 -3.49
N HIS A 848 -43.60 -27.53 -2.97
CA HIS A 848 -43.66 -26.34 -2.11
C HIS A 848 -43.38 -25.06 -2.91
N GLY A 849 -43.97 -24.87 -4.09
CA GLY A 849 -43.72 -23.72 -4.98
C GLY A 849 -43.84 -22.36 -4.31
N PRO A 850 -44.92 -22.02 -3.58
CA PRO A 850 -45.04 -20.72 -2.93
C PRO A 850 -43.91 -20.43 -1.91
N ARG A 851 -43.40 -21.49 -1.24
CA ARG A 851 -42.27 -21.39 -0.32
C ARG A 851 -40.95 -21.12 -1.06
N ALA A 852 -40.74 -21.81 -2.19
CA ALA A 852 -39.60 -21.59 -3.06
C ALA A 852 -39.55 -20.13 -3.58
N ASP A 853 -40.68 -19.60 -4.04
CA ASP A 853 -40.79 -18.21 -4.47
C ASP A 853 -40.52 -17.20 -3.32
N ALA A 854 -40.95 -17.52 -2.11
CA ALA A 854 -40.68 -16.69 -0.94
C ALA A 854 -39.18 -16.66 -0.60
N MET A 855 -38.48 -17.81 -0.73
CA MET A 855 -37.03 -17.91 -0.55
C MET A 855 -36.28 -17.04 -1.58
N LEU A 856 -36.65 -17.12 -2.87
CA LEU A 856 -36.03 -16.30 -3.91
C LEU A 856 -36.29 -14.81 -3.68
N ARG A 857 -37.52 -14.41 -3.35
CA ARG A 857 -37.82 -12.99 -3.05
C ARG A 857 -37.05 -12.49 -1.81
N ARG A 858 -36.83 -13.31 -0.80
CA ARG A 858 -36.00 -12.96 0.36
C ARG A 858 -34.55 -12.71 -0.06
N ALA A 859 -34.00 -13.66 -0.84
CA ALA A 859 -32.62 -13.56 -1.33
C ALA A 859 -32.41 -12.30 -2.19
N GLU A 860 -33.32 -12.00 -3.11
CA GLU A 860 -33.25 -10.81 -3.97
C GLU A 860 -33.33 -9.49 -3.17
N ARG A 861 -34.24 -9.40 -2.22
CA ARG A 861 -34.37 -8.18 -1.40
C ARG A 861 -33.08 -7.91 -0.62
N VAL A 862 -32.52 -8.94 0.00
CA VAL A 862 -31.27 -8.80 0.78
C VAL A 862 -30.10 -8.47 -0.15
N ALA A 863 -29.99 -9.18 -1.28
CA ALA A 863 -28.91 -9.00 -2.24
C ALA A 863 -28.93 -7.60 -2.89
N THR A 864 -30.10 -7.14 -3.32
CA THR A 864 -30.27 -5.82 -3.94
C THR A 864 -30.00 -4.71 -2.94
N GLY A 865 -30.50 -4.83 -1.71
CA GLY A 865 -30.26 -3.85 -0.64
C GLY A 865 -28.79 -3.80 -0.17
N GLY A 866 -28.09 -4.93 -0.25
CA GLY A 866 -26.71 -5.07 0.18
C GLY A 866 -25.65 -4.98 -0.92
N GLY A 867 -26.04 -4.91 -2.19
CA GLY A 867 -25.12 -4.86 -3.32
C GLY A 867 -24.52 -6.21 -3.72
N ALA A 868 -25.10 -7.34 -3.32
CA ALA A 868 -24.61 -8.69 -3.60
C ALA A 868 -25.05 -9.17 -5.01
N ARG A 869 -24.40 -8.68 -6.05
CA ARG A 869 -24.76 -8.91 -7.45
C ARG A 869 -24.79 -10.39 -7.82
N LEU A 870 -23.78 -11.15 -7.42
CA LEU A 870 -23.74 -12.59 -7.67
C LEU A 870 -25.01 -13.31 -7.17
N VAL A 871 -25.47 -12.95 -5.95
CA VAL A 871 -26.66 -13.54 -5.33
C VAL A 871 -27.91 -13.16 -6.11
N SER A 872 -28.02 -11.92 -6.59
CA SER A 872 -29.14 -11.45 -7.44
C SER A 872 -29.18 -12.19 -8.77
N ASP A 873 -28.04 -12.32 -9.46
CA ASP A 873 -27.93 -13.02 -10.75
C ASP A 873 -28.26 -14.51 -10.61
N LEU A 874 -27.79 -15.14 -9.53
CA LEU A 874 -28.16 -16.55 -9.23
C LEU A 874 -29.63 -16.72 -8.90
N ALA A 875 -30.26 -15.78 -8.20
CA ALA A 875 -31.69 -15.83 -7.93
C ALA A 875 -32.51 -15.75 -9.22
N GLU A 876 -32.13 -14.85 -10.13
CA GLU A 876 -32.74 -14.71 -11.43
C GLU A 876 -32.55 -15.98 -12.29
N LEU A 877 -31.35 -16.54 -12.33
CA LEU A 877 -31.07 -17.80 -13.03
C LEU A 877 -31.90 -18.95 -12.50
N ILE A 878 -31.97 -19.12 -11.18
CA ILE A 878 -32.78 -20.20 -10.55
C ILE A 878 -34.24 -19.97 -10.85
N ARG A 879 -34.75 -18.76 -10.81
CA ARG A 879 -36.16 -18.45 -11.16
C ARG A 879 -36.47 -18.84 -12.61
N SER A 880 -35.61 -18.41 -13.55
CA SER A 880 -35.77 -18.77 -14.96
C SER A 880 -35.81 -20.30 -15.19
N GLN A 881 -34.90 -21.04 -14.53
CA GLN A 881 -34.88 -22.50 -14.59
C GLN A 881 -36.12 -23.16 -13.95
N MET A 882 -36.72 -22.46 -12.97
CA MET A 882 -37.95 -22.94 -12.33
C MET A 882 -39.23 -22.66 -13.13
N GLU A 883 -39.26 -21.53 -13.86
CA GLU A 883 -40.41 -21.12 -14.69
C GLU A 883 -40.47 -21.87 -16.04
N ASP A 884 -39.28 -22.01 -16.65
CA ASP A 884 -39.07 -22.83 -17.86
C ASP A 884 -38.11 -23.97 -17.50
N PRO A 885 -38.59 -25.13 -17.07
CA PRO A 885 -37.69 -26.28 -16.95
C PRO A 885 -37.08 -26.53 -18.34
N PRO A 886 -35.73 -26.73 -18.42
CA PRO A 886 -35.08 -26.81 -19.72
C PRO A 886 -35.85 -27.72 -20.64
N HIS A 887 -36.48 -27.11 -21.64
CA HIS A 887 -37.19 -27.86 -22.68
C HIS A 887 -36.12 -28.71 -23.35
N VAL A 888 -36.09 -29.99 -23.01
CA VAL A 888 -35.27 -30.95 -23.77
C VAL A 888 -35.86 -30.91 -25.15
N PRO A 889 -35.13 -30.36 -26.16
CA PRO A 889 -35.73 -30.35 -27.51
C PRO A 889 -36.15 -31.78 -27.86
N ALA A 890 -37.34 -31.95 -28.32
CA ALA A 890 -37.87 -33.27 -28.74
C ALA A 890 -37.01 -33.88 -29.86
N GLU A 891 -36.20 -33.06 -30.53
CA GLU A 891 -35.14 -33.46 -31.45
C GLU A 891 -33.81 -32.79 -31.02
N PRO A 892 -32.74 -33.57 -30.77
CA PRO A 892 -31.44 -33.00 -30.45
C PRO A 892 -30.94 -32.21 -31.66
N ALA A 893 -30.61 -30.92 -31.44
CA ALA A 893 -30.00 -30.08 -32.47
C ALA A 893 -28.74 -30.75 -33.00
N GLN A 894 -28.58 -30.82 -34.34
CA GLN A 894 -27.44 -31.49 -34.94
C GLN A 894 -26.12 -30.72 -34.65
N LEU A 895 -25.24 -31.34 -33.87
CA LEU A 895 -23.88 -30.85 -33.71
C LEU A 895 -23.03 -31.33 -34.89
N THR A 896 -22.15 -30.49 -35.41
CA THR A 896 -21.17 -30.92 -36.39
C THR A 896 -20.22 -31.93 -35.77
N ALA A 897 -19.56 -32.76 -36.58
CA ALA A 897 -18.57 -33.71 -36.08
C ALA A 897 -17.50 -33.05 -35.19
N ARG A 898 -17.09 -31.82 -35.52
CA ARG A 898 -16.10 -31.06 -34.76
C ARG A 898 -16.67 -30.53 -33.44
N GLU A 899 -17.88 -30.08 -33.41
CA GLU A 899 -18.58 -29.64 -32.17
C GLU A 899 -18.81 -30.84 -31.25
N LEU A 900 -19.09 -32.02 -31.81
CA LEU A 900 -19.26 -33.25 -31.04
C LEU A 900 -17.93 -33.68 -30.39
N GLU A 901 -16.80 -33.60 -31.11
CA GLU A 901 -15.49 -33.88 -30.57
C GLU A 901 -15.14 -32.93 -29.38
N VAL A 902 -15.42 -31.64 -29.55
CA VAL A 902 -15.20 -30.65 -28.48
C VAL A 902 -16.12 -30.96 -27.29
N ALA A 903 -17.41 -31.27 -27.51
CA ALA A 903 -18.34 -31.60 -26.46
C ALA A 903 -17.99 -32.90 -25.71
N ALA A 904 -17.48 -33.91 -26.40
CA ALA A 904 -17.00 -35.15 -25.81
C ALA A 904 -15.79 -34.90 -24.89
N LEU A 905 -14.82 -34.09 -25.33
CA LEU A 905 -13.65 -33.72 -24.53
C LEU A 905 -14.02 -32.83 -23.33
N VAL A 906 -15.09 -32.06 -23.42
CA VAL A 906 -15.66 -31.34 -22.27
C VAL A 906 -16.23 -32.33 -21.25
N ALA A 907 -16.92 -33.35 -21.71
CA ALA A 907 -17.41 -34.41 -20.82
C ALA A 907 -16.31 -35.24 -20.16
N GLU A 908 -15.17 -35.39 -20.84
CA GLU A 908 -13.93 -35.95 -20.26
C GLU A 908 -13.23 -34.99 -19.24
N GLY A 909 -13.75 -33.78 -19.04
CA GLY A 909 -13.23 -32.82 -18.08
C GLY A 909 -12.02 -32.00 -18.55
N LEU A 910 -11.60 -32.04 -19.82
CA LEU A 910 -10.43 -31.33 -20.31
C LEU A 910 -10.63 -29.81 -20.31
N SER A 911 -9.63 -29.03 -19.95
CA SER A 911 -9.64 -27.56 -20.07
C SER A 911 -9.65 -27.10 -21.54
N ASN A 912 -10.08 -25.86 -21.82
CA ASN A 912 -10.05 -25.32 -23.20
C ASN A 912 -8.64 -25.36 -23.81
N GLN A 913 -7.62 -25.18 -23.00
CA GLN A 913 -6.22 -25.28 -23.44
C GLN A 913 -5.86 -26.71 -23.83
N ASN A 914 -6.28 -27.70 -23.04
CA ASN A 914 -5.99 -29.12 -23.32
C ASN A 914 -6.80 -29.62 -24.53
N ILE A 915 -8.04 -29.15 -24.68
CA ILE A 915 -8.87 -29.42 -25.87
C ILE A 915 -8.20 -28.82 -27.12
N ALA A 916 -7.73 -27.58 -27.03
CA ALA A 916 -7.02 -26.90 -28.11
C ALA A 916 -5.76 -27.68 -28.53
N THR A 917 -4.96 -28.13 -27.59
CA THR A 917 -3.76 -28.94 -27.82
C THR A 917 -4.12 -30.29 -28.45
N LYS A 918 -5.13 -31.01 -27.89
CA LYS A 918 -5.52 -32.34 -28.34
C LYS A 918 -6.15 -32.33 -29.77
N LEU A 919 -6.83 -31.23 -30.10
CA LEU A 919 -7.49 -31.06 -31.40
C LEU A 919 -6.71 -30.21 -32.41
N HIS A 920 -5.48 -29.76 -32.06
CA HIS A 920 -4.65 -28.88 -32.89
C HIS A 920 -5.37 -27.57 -33.29
N LEU A 921 -6.12 -26.95 -32.33
CA LEU A 921 -6.85 -25.71 -32.52
C LEU A 921 -6.22 -24.61 -31.67
N SER A 922 -6.62 -23.34 -31.94
CA SER A 922 -6.37 -22.26 -30.99
C SER A 922 -7.36 -22.31 -29.83
N ARG A 923 -6.97 -21.86 -28.63
CA ARG A 923 -7.87 -21.73 -27.48
C ARG A 923 -9.14 -20.91 -27.84
N ARG A 924 -8.97 -19.83 -28.60
CA ARG A 924 -10.08 -18.98 -29.07
C ARG A 924 -11.05 -19.74 -29.99
N THR A 925 -10.54 -20.66 -30.82
CA THR A 925 -11.37 -21.50 -31.68
C THR A 925 -12.21 -22.47 -30.83
N VAL A 926 -11.63 -23.04 -29.77
CA VAL A 926 -12.37 -23.92 -28.84
C VAL A 926 -13.48 -23.14 -28.12
N GLU A 927 -13.20 -21.91 -27.68
CA GLU A 927 -14.19 -21.02 -27.04
C GLU A 927 -15.35 -20.68 -27.99
N THR A 928 -15.03 -20.44 -29.27
CA THR A 928 -16.06 -20.22 -30.32
C THR A 928 -16.93 -21.46 -30.54
N HIS A 929 -16.33 -22.65 -30.61
CA HIS A 929 -17.07 -23.90 -30.71
C HIS A 929 -17.97 -24.12 -29.49
N LEU A 930 -17.47 -23.89 -28.27
CA LEU A 930 -18.24 -24.04 -27.05
C LEU A 930 -19.44 -23.08 -27.02
N SER A 931 -19.27 -21.83 -27.40
CA SER A 931 -20.37 -20.86 -27.49
C SER A 931 -21.44 -21.31 -28.47
N THR A 932 -21.05 -21.90 -29.60
CA THR A 932 -21.97 -22.44 -30.61
C THR A 932 -22.65 -23.70 -30.10
N ILE A 933 -21.95 -24.60 -29.42
CA ILE A 933 -22.49 -25.80 -28.80
C ILE A 933 -23.53 -25.44 -27.73
N TYR A 934 -23.24 -24.51 -26.81
CA TYR A 934 -24.19 -24.06 -25.79
C TYR A 934 -25.48 -23.52 -26.40
N ARG A 935 -25.35 -22.71 -27.46
CA ARG A 935 -26.52 -22.20 -28.19
C ARG A 935 -27.33 -23.31 -28.86
N LYS A 936 -26.67 -24.28 -29.52
CA LYS A 936 -27.34 -25.40 -30.23
C LYS A 936 -27.96 -26.41 -29.28
N THR A 937 -27.31 -26.62 -28.12
CA THR A 937 -27.79 -27.59 -27.12
C THR A 937 -28.69 -26.96 -26.06
N SER A 938 -28.83 -25.63 -26.09
CA SER A 938 -29.59 -24.83 -25.11
C SER A 938 -29.12 -25.09 -23.66
N VAL A 939 -27.84 -25.39 -23.46
CA VAL A 939 -27.24 -25.56 -22.12
C VAL A 939 -26.48 -24.32 -21.71
N PRO A 940 -26.66 -23.84 -20.44
CA PRO A 940 -26.16 -22.56 -20.02
C PRO A 940 -24.67 -22.57 -19.56
N SER A 941 -24.09 -23.75 -19.38
CA SER A 941 -22.74 -23.85 -18.81
C SER A 941 -21.99 -25.11 -19.28
N ARG A 942 -20.66 -25.09 -19.05
CA ARG A 942 -19.78 -26.21 -19.33
C ARG A 942 -20.15 -27.47 -18.54
N SER A 943 -20.50 -27.33 -17.27
CA SER A 943 -20.98 -28.44 -16.43
C SER A 943 -22.30 -29.02 -16.90
N ALA A 944 -23.23 -28.16 -17.35
CA ALA A 944 -24.47 -28.60 -17.95
C ALA A 944 -24.24 -29.35 -19.26
N LEU A 945 -23.29 -28.93 -20.08
CA LEU A 945 -22.89 -29.63 -21.30
C LEU A 945 -22.27 -31.00 -20.97
N ALA A 946 -21.34 -31.05 -20.01
CA ALA A 946 -20.73 -32.30 -19.57
C ALA A 946 -21.79 -33.30 -19.07
N SER A 947 -22.71 -32.85 -18.21
CA SER A 947 -23.81 -33.68 -17.70
C SER A 947 -24.76 -34.16 -18.81
N LEU A 948 -25.01 -33.31 -19.80
CA LEU A 948 -25.85 -33.69 -20.97
C LEU A 948 -25.16 -34.78 -21.79
N MET A 949 -23.87 -34.62 -22.10
CA MET A 949 -23.11 -35.60 -22.88
C MET A 949 -22.93 -36.91 -22.14
N THR A 950 -22.73 -36.91 -20.82
CA THR A 950 -22.62 -38.12 -19.99
C THR A 950 -23.97 -38.89 -19.97
N ARG A 951 -25.10 -38.21 -19.82
CA ARG A 951 -26.43 -38.83 -19.87
C ARG A 951 -26.71 -39.51 -21.21
N ILE A 952 -26.39 -38.83 -22.32
CA ILE A 952 -26.59 -39.39 -23.67
C ILE A 952 -25.72 -40.63 -23.89
N ALA A 953 -24.48 -40.62 -23.37
CA ALA A 953 -23.59 -41.77 -23.42
C ALA A 953 -24.13 -42.96 -22.60
N CYS A 954 -24.73 -42.71 -21.42
CA CYS A 954 -25.34 -43.73 -20.57
C CYS A 954 -26.64 -44.35 -21.20
N ASP A 955 -27.42 -43.53 -21.93
CA ASP A 955 -28.68 -44.00 -22.55
C ASP A 955 -28.44 -44.78 -23.83
N GLY A 956 -27.23 -45.03 -24.26
CA GLY A 956 -26.88 -45.81 -25.47
C GLY A 956 -27.36 -45.15 -26.78
N ARG A 957 -27.83 -43.89 -26.75
CA ARG A 957 -28.23 -43.10 -27.92
C ARG A 957 -27.03 -42.29 -28.40
N GLY A 958 -26.48 -42.68 -29.56
CA GLY A 958 -25.47 -41.84 -30.19
C GLY A 958 -26.08 -40.48 -30.55
N TRP A 959 -25.28 -39.37 -30.42
CA TRP A 959 -25.71 -38.05 -30.84
C TRP A 959 -25.91 -38.00 -32.37
N PRO A 960 -27.03 -37.44 -32.88
CA PRO A 960 -27.20 -37.29 -34.34
C PRO A 960 -26.12 -36.36 -34.87
N THR A 961 -25.27 -36.85 -35.78
CA THR A 961 -24.28 -36.05 -36.51
C THR A 961 -24.98 -35.42 -37.72
N ALA A 962 -24.61 -34.16 -38.01
CA ALA A 962 -25.10 -33.42 -39.18
C ALA A 962 -24.59 -34.03 -40.49
#